data_e5c35e891aa2fd70f3efe8358f30166a
#
_entry.id   e5c35e891aa2fd70f3efe8358f30166a
#
_cell.length_a   1.000
_cell.length_b   1.000
_cell.length_c   1.000
_cell.angle_alpha   90.00
_cell.angle_beta   90.00
_cell.angle_gamma   90.00
#
_symmetry.space_group_name_H-M   'P 1'
#
loop_
_entity.id
_entity.type
_entity.pdbx_description
1 polymer ?
#
loop_
_entity_poly.entity_id
_entity_poly.type
_entity_poly.pdbx_seq_one_letter_code
_entity_poly.pdbx_strand_id
1 'polypeptide(L)'
;MGYAWAIVALGLVIFVHELGHFLVAKACGVKCEKFYLGFDIGGLKLAKFRWGETEYGIGILPLGGYVKMLGQEDNPARLREEMERARVGASDIEAPESAAADSAPAETPAPAAYDPRSYLAKSVPARMAIISAGVIMNMIFAFVVAVVAYGIGVKHIACGVGEVVPGEAAWKADLRTGDVIRKINGEPITRFMEVRTKISLGNNLEKGVQLEIVRKGDKGPRTVTVVPIQRGIPSIGILSPRTTRLNSDGKPAYPDTPAATATPALKSGDRIVEIDHRPIEDAGDLEKAAALNTEKTMQVVVQRRSGRDRPAERIAVAVAPRPMRILGLVMNMGEITAVQADSPAAKAGLQAGDQIVAIDGRDPGDPLTLSDRLPPAGDVVTLTVNRKGAKEPLKFDVTLRQADRIETPLLPKSPLSAPALGIAYRVLNRVRAVEEGSPADKAGVRPGDVVTGVALYPPEKLPEGIDRKPNVFKVRFSDEERNWPFFFYQMQDALSGSTVKLTLEDGRSVTLEPVASRDWFNPDRGFLFDPELVNQRADSLAQAFRLGWDETWEATTLVFGVLGKLGTQISPRELSGPWGILQAASRAAQEGITRLLLFLCMISANLAVINFLPIPLLDGGHMVFLAYEGIRGRPASERVQLVLTYMGLIFLLALMAWVVGLDFHLISRE
;
A
#
# COMPACT_ATOMS: atom_id res chain seq x y z
N MET A 1 6.46 19.77 10.36
CA MET A 1 5.58 19.44 11.51
C MET A 1 5.14 17.97 11.55
N GLY A 2 4.83 17.31 10.42
CA GLY A 2 4.33 15.92 10.40
C GLY A 2 5.25 14.89 11.07
N TYR A 3 6.55 14.95 10.84
CA TYR A 3 7.50 14.02 11.47
C TYR A 3 7.60 14.18 12.99
N ALA A 4 7.49 15.39 13.52
CA ALA A 4 7.50 15.61 14.98
C ALA A 4 6.29 14.95 15.65
N TRP A 5 5.10 15.10 15.07
CA TRP A 5 3.89 14.41 15.53
C TRP A 5 3.98 12.90 15.40
N ALA A 6 4.60 12.40 14.32
CA ALA A 6 4.82 10.96 14.12
C ALA A 6 5.74 10.36 15.20
N ILE A 7 6.82 11.05 15.56
CA ILE A 7 7.74 10.62 16.63
C ILE A 7 7.03 10.59 17.98
N VAL A 8 6.27 11.65 18.31
CA VAL A 8 5.50 11.71 19.57
C VAL A 8 4.46 10.59 19.62
N ALA A 9 3.77 10.33 18.50
CA ALA A 9 2.74 9.31 18.40
C ALA A 9 3.33 7.88 18.59
N LEU A 10 4.46 7.58 17.96
CA LEU A 10 5.15 6.28 18.13
C LEU A 10 5.71 6.15 19.56
N GLY A 11 6.28 7.23 20.11
CA GLY A 11 6.75 7.26 21.49
C GLY A 11 5.62 6.99 22.49
N LEU A 12 4.41 7.46 22.22
CA LEU A 12 3.23 7.23 23.05
C LEU A 12 2.85 5.74 23.11
N VAL A 13 2.90 5.03 21.98
CA VAL A 13 2.59 3.59 21.95
C VAL A 13 3.57 2.80 22.82
N ILE A 14 4.86 3.12 22.73
CA ILE A 14 5.88 2.46 23.54
C ILE A 14 5.73 2.85 25.01
N PHE A 15 5.45 4.13 25.31
CA PHE A 15 5.19 4.57 26.66
C PHE A 15 4.03 3.81 27.33
N VAL A 16 2.95 3.59 26.58
CA VAL A 16 1.77 2.84 27.08
C VAL A 16 2.13 1.39 27.37
N HIS A 17 2.96 0.79 26.54
CA HIS A 17 3.49 -0.56 26.76
C HIS A 17 4.26 -0.65 28.08
N GLU A 18 5.26 0.21 28.27
CA GLU A 18 6.07 0.27 29.48
C GLU A 18 5.23 0.60 30.73
N LEU A 19 4.21 1.48 30.56
CA LEU A 19 3.28 1.80 31.63
C LEU A 19 2.51 0.57 32.11
N GLY A 20 2.17 -0.35 31.21
CA GLY A 20 1.54 -1.62 31.55
C GLY A 20 2.39 -2.43 32.52
N HIS A 21 3.65 -2.67 32.16
CA HIS A 21 4.61 -3.38 33.01
C HIS A 21 4.77 -2.67 34.37
N PHE A 22 4.95 -1.37 34.36
CA PHE A 22 5.14 -0.55 35.54
C PHE A 22 3.96 -0.65 36.52
N LEU A 23 2.74 -0.48 36.05
CA LEU A 23 1.54 -0.50 36.88
C LEU A 23 1.33 -1.86 37.56
N VAL A 24 1.46 -2.95 36.80
CA VAL A 24 1.26 -4.29 37.33
C VAL A 24 2.42 -4.71 38.24
N ALA A 25 3.67 -4.33 37.92
CA ALA A 25 4.81 -4.55 38.82
C ALA A 25 4.61 -3.87 40.18
N LYS A 26 4.18 -2.61 40.18
CA LYS A 26 3.83 -1.89 41.42
C LYS A 26 2.69 -2.55 42.18
N ALA A 27 1.63 -2.98 41.49
CA ALA A 27 0.50 -3.70 42.10
C ALA A 27 0.93 -5.02 42.73
N CYS A 28 1.93 -5.73 42.14
CA CYS A 28 2.53 -6.93 42.70
C CYS A 28 3.59 -6.66 43.80
N GLY A 29 3.82 -5.38 44.15
CA GLY A 29 4.81 -5.01 45.17
C GLY A 29 6.26 -5.21 44.72
N VAL A 30 6.55 -5.05 43.43
CA VAL A 30 7.91 -5.05 42.88
C VAL A 30 8.49 -3.63 42.95
N LYS A 31 9.75 -3.53 43.40
CA LYS A 31 10.48 -2.24 43.40
C LYS A 31 10.86 -1.84 41.99
N CYS A 32 10.26 -0.75 41.48
CA CYS A 32 10.62 -0.14 40.21
C CYS A 32 11.59 1.02 40.47
N GLU A 33 12.82 0.89 40.01
CA GLU A 33 13.88 1.87 40.24
C GLU A 33 13.79 3.03 39.25
N LYS A 34 13.46 2.73 37.98
CA LYS A 34 13.35 3.73 36.90
C LYS A 34 12.15 3.48 36.02
N PHE A 35 11.55 4.56 35.55
CA PHE A 35 10.53 4.57 34.52
C PHE A 35 10.84 5.70 33.53
N TYR A 36 11.23 5.35 32.33
CA TYR A 36 11.71 6.30 31.34
C TYR A 36 10.95 6.19 30.01
N LEU A 37 10.59 7.35 29.47
CA LEU A 37 10.17 7.49 28.07
C LEU A 37 11.40 7.84 27.23
N GLY A 38 11.74 7.02 26.26
CA GLY A 38 12.95 7.16 25.45
C GLY A 38 14.21 6.62 26.13
N PHE A 39 15.25 6.44 25.31
CA PHE A 39 16.56 5.99 25.79
C PHE A 39 17.46 7.15 26.17
N ASP A 40 18.22 6.99 27.25
CA ASP A 40 19.33 7.86 27.58
C ASP A 40 20.60 7.40 26.81
N ILE A 41 21.15 8.26 25.96
CA ILE A 41 22.40 8.00 25.27
C ILE A 41 23.54 8.69 26.04
N GLY A 42 24.51 7.87 26.53
CA GLY A 42 25.63 8.41 27.29
C GLY A 42 25.26 9.15 28.58
N GLY A 43 24.10 8.81 29.17
CA GLY A 43 23.63 9.46 30.42
C GLY A 43 22.94 10.81 30.23
N LEU A 44 22.81 11.29 28.98
CA LEU A 44 22.13 12.53 28.67
C LEU A 44 20.60 12.34 28.72
N LYS A 45 19.90 13.20 29.46
CA LYS A 45 18.45 13.14 29.72
C LYS A 45 17.85 14.52 29.48
N LEU A 46 16.64 14.58 28.90
CA LEU A 46 15.90 15.81 28.70
C LEU A 46 15.30 16.32 30.02
N ALA A 47 14.73 15.41 30.79
CA ALA A 47 14.15 15.72 32.10
C ALA A 47 14.20 14.49 33.01
N LYS A 48 14.37 14.71 34.31
CA LYS A 48 14.24 13.67 35.34
C LYS A 48 13.68 14.26 36.63
N PHE A 49 12.88 13.47 37.35
CA PHE A 49 12.45 13.75 38.71
C PHE A 49 12.29 12.42 39.46
N ARG A 50 12.35 12.50 40.77
CA ARG A 50 12.17 11.32 41.63
C ARG A 50 10.90 11.47 42.46
N TRP A 51 10.05 10.47 42.42
CA TRP A 51 8.86 10.39 43.25
C TRP A 51 8.82 9.05 43.95
N GLY A 52 8.90 9.10 45.29
CA GLY A 52 9.07 7.89 46.10
C GLY A 52 10.39 7.16 45.77
N GLU A 53 10.31 5.90 45.47
CA GLU A 53 11.47 5.05 45.17
C GLU A 53 11.82 5.03 43.65
N THR A 54 10.96 5.58 42.80
CA THR A 54 11.11 5.51 41.34
C THR A 54 11.64 6.83 40.77
N GLU A 55 12.65 6.76 39.94
CA GLU A 55 13.13 7.87 39.11
C GLU A 55 12.37 7.86 37.78
N TYR A 56 11.63 8.93 37.51
CA TYR A 56 10.91 9.16 36.25
C TYR A 56 11.75 10.06 35.35
N GLY A 57 11.76 9.79 34.05
CA GLY A 57 12.53 10.64 33.15
C GLY A 57 12.13 10.52 31.68
N ILE A 58 12.67 11.47 30.91
CA ILE A 58 12.58 11.50 29.46
C ILE A 58 13.99 11.45 28.89
N GLY A 59 14.29 10.41 28.13
CA GLY A 59 15.54 10.26 27.38
C GLY A 59 15.62 11.20 26.19
N ILE A 60 16.81 11.34 25.62
CA ILE A 60 17.02 12.19 24.43
C ILE A 60 16.43 11.56 23.18
N LEU A 61 16.49 10.22 23.07
CA LEU A 61 15.93 9.50 21.92
C LEU A 61 14.50 9.05 22.26
N PRO A 62 13.45 9.71 21.73
CA PRO A 62 12.06 9.39 22.04
C PRO A 62 11.56 8.13 21.31
N LEU A 63 12.47 7.25 20.91
CA LEU A 63 12.21 5.96 20.26
C LEU A 63 12.43 4.85 21.28
N GLY A 64 11.44 4.62 22.15
CA GLY A 64 11.54 3.58 23.16
C GLY A 64 11.06 4.02 24.54
N GLY A 65 11.27 3.16 25.50
CA GLY A 65 11.04 3.36 26.93
C GLY A 65 11.62 2.18 27.68
N TYR A 66 11.76 2.28 28.97
CA TYR A 66 12.09 1.14 29.79
C TYR A 66 11.63 1.31 31.24
N VAL A 67 11.26 0.20 31.84
CA VAL A 67 11.01 0.05 33.27
C VAL A 67 12.14 -0.77 33.87
N LYS A 68 12.90 -0.20 34.80
CA LYS A 68 13.89 -0.98 35.54
C LYS A 68 13.27 -1.50 36.85
N MET A 69 13.08 -2.80 36.92
CA MET A 69 12.58 -3.52 38.09
C MET A 69 13.74 -4.26 38.78
N LEU A 70 13.74 -4.25 40.12
CA LEU A 70 14.74 -5.00 40.88
C LEU A 70 14.66 -6.48 40.52
N GLY A 71 15.76 -7.07 40.11
CA GLY A 71 15.86 -8.49 39.76
C GLY A 71 15.38 -8.85 38.36
N GLN A 72 15.11 -7.84 37.50
CA GLN A 72 14.89 -8.03 36.08
C GLN A 72 15.94 -7.24 35.27
N GLU A 73 16.62 -7.92 34.37
CA GLU A 73 17.60 -7.35 33.46
C GLU A 73 17.50 -8.05 32.11
N ASP A 74 17.26 -7.30 31.07
CA ASP A 74 17.13 -7.80 29.68
C ASP A 74 18.48 -7.88 28.97
N ASN A 75 19.51 -7.22 29.52
CA ASN A 75 20.87 -7.29 28.98
C ASN A 75 21.59 -8.55 29.45
N PRO A 76 21.88 -9.51 28.55
CA PRO A 76 22.53 -10.77 28.95
C PRO A 76 23.87 -10.59 29.67
N ALA A 77 24.60 -9.51 29.38
CA ALA A 77 25.89 -9.23 29.98
C ALA A 77 25.78 -8.79 31.47
N ARG A 78 24.63 -8.23 31.87
CA ARG A 78 24.37 -7.71 33.22
C ARG A 78 23.43 -8.60 34.05
N LEU A 79 22.89 -9.64 33.42
CA LEU A 79 21.90 -10.52 34.07
C LEU A 79 22.41 -11.09 35.39
N ARG A 80 23.66 -11.53 35.44
CA ARG A 80 24.28 -12.10 36.66
C ARG A 80 24.43 -11.06 37.77
N GLU A 81 24.91 -9.88 37.41
CA GLU A 81 25.08 -8.78 38.36
C GLU A 81 23.75 -8.35 38.98
N GLU A 82 22.66 -8.29 38.19
CA GLU A 82 21.34 -7.94 38.68
C GLU A 82 20.71 -9.06 39.54
N MET A 83 20.97 -10.32 39.19
CA MET A 83 20.55 -11.46 40.04
C MET A 83 21.25 -11.47 41.40
N GLU A 84 22.53 -11.07 41.46
CA GLU A 84 23.27 -10.91 42.71
C GLU A 84 22.74 -9.73 43.53
N ARG A 85 22.47 -8.61 42.91
CA ARG A 85 21.85 -7.43 43.56
C ARG A 85 20.45 -7.73 44.15
N ALA A 86 19.72 -8.64 43.54
CA ALA A 86 18.37 -9.03 44.01
C ALA A 86 18.40 -9.99 45.24
N ARG A 87 19.57 -10.48 45.66
CA ARG A 87 19.70 -11.36 46.84
C ARG A 87 19.73 -10.53 48.14
N VAL A 88 19.14 -11.07 49.18
CA VAL A 88 19.17 -10.46 50.52
C VAL A 88 20.60 -10.52 51.05
N GLY A 89 21.16 -9.39 51.46
CA GLY A 89 22.50 -9.27 52.02
C GLY A 89 23.56 -8.69 51.09
N ALA A 90 23.23 -8.37 49.83
CA ALA A 90 24.19 -7.78 48.90
C ALA A 90 24.47 -6.28 49.13
N SER A 91 23.69 -5.61 50.00
CA SER A 91 23.84 -4.19 50.29
C SER A 91 24.82 -3.81 51.39
N ASP A 92 25.38 -4.80 52.15
CA ASP A 92 26.20 -4.55 53.32
C ASP A 92 27.61 -5.19 53.27
N ILE A 93 28.08 -5.64 52.13
CA ILE A 93 29.44 -6.17 52.01
C ILE A 93 30.30 -5.19 51.23
N GLU A 94 30.83 -4.16 51.92
CA GLU A 94 32.15 -3.63 51.61
C GLU A 94 33.16 -4.76 51.88
N ALA A 95 33.91 -5.13 50.85
CA ALA A 95 34.88 -6.21 50.94
C ALA A 95 35.99 -5.86 51.95
N PRO A 96 36.27 -6.67 52.94
CA PRO A 96 37.55 -6.58 53.61
C PRO A 96 38.58 -7.40 52.85
N GLU A 97 39.66 -6.72 52.42
CA GLU A 97 40.89 -7.39 52.04
C GLU A 97 41.44 -8.24 53.18
N SER A 98 41.94 -9.42 52.80
CA SER A 98 42.81 -10.28 53.54
C SER A 98 42.28 -11.02 54.79
N ALA A 99 42.09 -12.35 54.64
CA ALA A 99 42.74 -13.33 55.52
C ALA A 99 42.68 -14.73 54.90
N ALA A 100 43.79 -15.40 54.90
CA ALA A 100 44.01 -16.75 54.38
C ALA A 100 43.40 -17.85 55.26
N ALA A 101 42.98 -18.90 54.56
CA ALA A 101 42.93 -20.32 54.95
C ALA A 101 42.50 -20.69 56.35
N ASP A 102 41.34 -21.39 56.51
CA ASP A 102 41.38 -22.75 57.01
C ASP A 102 40.10 -23.55 56.66
N SER A 103 40.30 -24.83 56.46
CA SER A 103 39.37 -25.80 55.90
C SER A 103 38.32 -26.29 56.88
N ALA A 104 37.01 -26.17 56.50
CA ALA A 104 35.95 -27.04 57.06
C ALA A 104 34.99 -27.43 55.91
N PRO A 105 34.34 -28.64 55.97
CA PRO A 105 33.58 -29.17 54.82
C PRO A 105 32.35 -28.34 54.53
N ALA A 106 32.15 -28.02 53.23
CA ALA A 106 31.06 -27.21 52.71
C ALA A 106 29.71 -27.83 53.00
N GLU A 107 28.98 -27.24 53.92
CA GLU A 107 27.51 -27.35 53.96
C GLU A 107 26.98 -26.73 52.68
N THR A 108 26.08 -27.42 51.99
CA THR A 108 25.37 -26.94 50.82
C THR A 108 24.74 -25.59 51.16
N PRO A 109 25.09 -24.49 50.50
CA PRO A 109 24.52 -23.19 50.87
C PRO A 109 23.00 -23.24 50.68
N ALA A 110 22.25 -22.88 51.71
CA ALA A 110 20.81 -22.67 51.61
C ALA A 110 20.53 -21.72 50.44
N PRO A 111 19.48 -21.96 49.64
CA PRO A 111 19.17 -21.11 48.50
C PRO A 111 19.03 -19.66 48.99
N ALA A 112 19.89 -18.79 48.52
CA ALA A 112 19.91 -17.39 48.90
C ALA A 112 18.53 -16.78 48.65
N ALA A 113 17.88 -16.27 49.71
CA ALA A 113 16.56 -15.65 49.61
C ALA A 113 16.66 -14.34 48.81
N TYR A 114 15.80 -14.16 47.81
CA TYR A 114 15.66 -12.90 47.12
C TYR A 114 14.92 -11.85 47.96
N ASP A 115 15.22 -10.58 47.75
CA ASP A 115 14.45 -9.45 48.31
C ASP A 115 12.96 -9.68 48.00
N PRO A 116 12.05 -9.66 48.97
CA PRO A 116 10.60 -9.82 48.73
C PRO A 116 10.02 -8.83 47.70
N ARG A 117 10.69 -7.72 47.44
CA ARG A 117 10.34 -6.68 46.46
C ARG A 117 11.02 -6.90 45.13
N SER A 118 11.82 -7.94 44.96
CA SER A 118 12.42 -8.32 43.69
C SER A 118 11.39 -9.02 42.80
N TYR A 119 11.49 -8.82 41.50
CA TYR A 119 10.75 -9.56 40.46
C TYR A 119 10.97 -11.08 40.61
N LEU A 120 12.20 -11.52 40.91
CA LEU A 120 12.55 -12.92 41.06
C LEU A 120 11.91 -13.58 42.30
N ALA A 121 11.57 -12.80 43.34
CA ALA A 121 10.89 -13.29 44.53
C ALA A 121 9.37 -13.51 44.33
N LYS A 122 8.81 -13.02 43.20
CA LYS A 122 7.36 -13.15 42.95
C LYS A 122 7.01 -14.52 42.39
N SER A 123 5.79 -14.97 42.67
CA SER A 123 5.24 -16.20 42.09
C SER A 123 5.23 -16.17 40.57
N VAL A 124 5.30 -17.33 39.92
CA VAL A 124 5.26 -17.45 38.47
C VAL A 124 4.03 -16.73 37.86
N PRO A 125 2.80 -16.89 38.39
CA PRO A 125 1.64 -16.15 37.87
C PRO A 125 1.78 -14.63 37.99
N ALA A 126 2.37 -14.10 39.07
CA ALA A 126 2.59 -12.67 39.23
C ALA A 126 3.62 -12.15 38.21
N ARG A 127 4.70 -12.89 37.98
CA ARG A 127 5.69 -12.55 36.94
C ARG A 127 5.09 -12.61 35.53
N MET A 128 4.26 -13.61 35.24
CA MET A 128 3.51 -13.69 33.98
C MET A 128 2.57 -12.50 33.80
N ALA A 129 1.84 -12.08 34.83
CA ALA A 129 0.99 -10.91 34.83
C ALA A 129 1.77 -9.61 34.53
N ILE A 130 2.95 -9.45 35.15
CA ILE A 130 3.83 -8.29 34.91
C ILE A 130 4.28 -8.24 33.43
N ILE A 131 4.79 -9.36 32.89
CA ILE A 131 5.28 -9.41 31.52
C ILE A 131 4.15 -9.26 30.50
N SER A 132 2.99 -9.88 30.70
CA SER A 132 1.86 -9.71 29.77
C SER A 132 1.21 -8.34 29.83
N ALA A 133 1.46 -7.55 30.88
CA ALA A 133 0.80 -6.26 31.09
C ALA A 133 1.10 -5.23 30.02
N GLY A 134 2.32 -5.21 29.46
CA GLY A 134 2.67 -4.32 28.34
C GLY A 134 1.85 -4.61 27.09
N VAL A 135 1.74 -5.88 26.74
CA VAL A 135 0.93 -6.36 25.60
C VAL A 135 -0.55 -6.03 25.80
N ILE A 136 -1.09 -6.35 26.99
CA ILE A 136 -2.50 -6.07 27.33
C ILE A 136 -2.79 -4.56 27.29
N MET A 137 -1.89 -3.74 27.82
CA MET A 137 -2.04 -2.28 27.81
C MET A 137 -2.05 -1.72 26.39
N ASN A 138 -1.21 -2.25 25.49
CA ASN A 138 -1.23 -1.87 24.09
C ASN A 138 -2.55 -2.24 23.40
N MET A 139 -3.13 -3.40 23.72
CA MET A 139 -4.46 -3.77 23.19
C MET A 139 -5.57 -2.85 23.73
N ILE A 140 -5.53 -2.50 25.01
CA ILE A 140 -6.47 -1.54 25.61
C ILE A 140 -6.31 -0.17 24.96
N PHE A 141 -5.09 0.30 24.77
CA PHE A 141 -4.82 1.58 24.13
C PHE A 141 -5.31 1.59 22.68
N ALA A 142 -5.02 0.54 21.89
CA ALA A 142 -5.51 0.39 20.52
C ALA A 142 -7.04 0.52 20.46
N PHE A 143 -7.73 -0.18 21.36
CA PHE A 143 -9.19 -0.13 21.47
C PHE A 143 -9.69 1.29 21.82
N VAL A 144 -9.10 1.93 22.84
CA VAL A 144 -9.53 3.26 23.30
C VAL A 144 -9.35 4.31 22.19
N VAL A 145 -8.21 4.34 21.52
CA VAL A 145 -7.98 5.31 20.44
C VAL A 145 -8.88 5.07 19.24
N ALA A 146 -9.22 3.82 18.93
CA ALA A 146 -10.19 3.47 17.90
C ALA A 146 -11.61 3.96 18.27
N VAL A 147 -12.06 3.72 19.51
CA VAL A 147 -13.36 4.23 20.02
C VAL A 147 -13.43 5.74 19.90
N VAL A 148 -12.37 6.45 20.30
CA VAL A 148 -12.31 7.92 20.18
C VAL A 148 -12.35 8.35 18.72
N ALA A 149 -11.61 7.68 17.83
CA ALA A 149 -11.60 7.98 16.40
C ALA A 149 -13.00 7.87 15.78
N TYR A 150 -13.71 6.78 16.05
CA TYR A 150 -15.08 6.60 15.56
C TYR A 150 -16.12 7.51 16.21
N GLY A 151 -15.89 7.94 17.44
CA GLY A 151 -16.70 8.99 18.10
C GLY A 151 -16.58 10.34 17.40
N ILE A 152 -15.39 10.70 16.92
CA ILE A 152 -15.13 11.90 16.13
C ILE A 152 -15.69 11.74 14.71
N GLY A 153 -15.48 10.59 14.10
CA GLY A 153 -15.82 10.24 12.71
C GLY A 153 -14.58 9.99 11.86
N VAL A 154 -14.56 8.84 11.23
CA VAL A 154 -13.44 8.35 10.41
C VAL A 154 -13.83 8.36 8.94
N LYS A 155 -12.98 8.94 8.11
CA LYS A 155 -13.13 8.90 6.66
C LYS A 155 -12.45 7.65 6.11
N HIS A 156 -13.22 6.81 5.42
CA HIS A 156 -12.73 5.63 4.70
C HIS A 156 -12.97 5.78 3.21
N ILE A 157 -12.12 5.19 2.39
CA ILE A 157 -12.38 5.07 0.95
C ILE A 157 -13.59 4.16 0.77
N ALA A 158 -14.56 4.61 -0.03
CA ALA A 158 -15.79 3.89 -0.33
C ALA A 158 -15.48 2.53 -0.99
N CYS A 159 -16.38 1.57 -0.80
CA CYS A 159 -16.23 0.23 -1.35
C CYS A 159 -16.74 0.17 -2.80
N GLY A 160 -16.08 0.88 -3.70
CA GLY A 160 -16.39 0.95 -5.12
C GLY A 160 -15.20 0.62 -6.01
N VAL A 161 -15.47 0.41 -7.27
CA VAL A 161 -14.47 0.19 -8.33
C VAL A 161 -14.18 1.53 -8.99
N GLY A 162 -12.95 2.02 -8.87
CA GLY A 162 -12.47 3.22 -9.55
C GLY A 162 -12.05 2.92 -10.98
N GLU A 163 -10.86 2.43 -11.15
CA GLU A 163 -10.36 2.01 -12.46
C GLU A 163 -10.07 0.52 -12.47
N VAL A 164 -10.21 -0.11 -13.63
CA VAL A 164 -9.97 -1.55 -13.80
C VAL A 164 -8.79 -1.75 -14.74
N VAL A 165 -7.78 -2.47 -14.28
CA VAL A 165 -6.56 -2.69 -15.05
C VAL A 165 -6.79 -3.73 -16.15
N PRO A 166 -6.53 -3.41 -17.42
CA PRO A 166 -6.72 -4.32 -18.54
C PRO A 166 -5.99 -5.65 -18.35
N GLY A 167 -6.66 -6.74 -18.70
CA GLY A 167 -6.11 -8.09 -18.61
C GLY A 167 -6.01 -8.69 -17.20
N GLU A 168 -6.26 -7.90 -16.15
CA GLU A 168 -6.28 -8.37 -14.77
C GLU A 168 -7.61 -9.09 -14.43
N ALA A 169 -7.68 -9.66 -13.23
CA ALA A 169 -8.77 -10.54 -12.83
C ALA A 169 -10.16 -9.85 -12.83
N ALA A 170 -10.25 -8.63 -12.33
CA ALA A 170 -11.49 -7.86 -12.33
C ALA A 170 -11.94 -7.49 -13.74
N TRP A 171 -10.98 -7.12 -14.62
CA TRP A 171 -11.25 -6.82 -16.01
C TRP A 171 -11.80 -8.04 -16.76
N LYS A 172 -11.19 -9.23 -16.57
CA LYS A 172 -11.67 -10.48 -17.17
C LYS A 172 -13.11 -10.81 -16.77
N ALA A 173 -13.50 -10.48 -15.57
CA ALA A 173 -14.83 -10.69 -15.01
C ALA A 173 -15.83 -9.56 -15.32
N ASP A 174 -15.51 -8.62 -16.20
CA ASP A 174 -16.32 -7.45 -16.58
C ASP A 174 -16.72 -6.55 -15.39
N LEU A 175 -15.85 -6.38 -14.39
CA LEU A 175 -16.02 -5.29 -13.45
C LEU A 175 -15.78 -3.95 -14.16
N ARG A 176 -16.47 -2.89 -13.71
CA ARG A 176 -16.44 -1.57 -14.35
C ARG A 176 -16.28 -0.47 -13.31
N THR A 177 -15.74 0.65 -13.73
CA THR A 177 -15.76 1.90 -12.96
C THR A 177 -17.20 2.23 -12.53
N GLY A 178 -17.38 2.54 -11.24
CA GLY A 178 -18.68 2.82 -10.66
C GLY A 178 -19.42 1.60 -10.09
N ASP A 179 -18.94 0.36 -10.29
CA ASP A 179 -19.48 -0.80 -9.59
C ASP A 179 -19.24 -0.67 -8.08
N VAL A 180 -20.22 -0.99 -7.26
CA VAL A 180 -20.13 -0.97 -5.79
C VAL A 180 -20.07 -2.40 -5.28
N ILE A 181 -18.99 -2.77 -4.59
CA ILE A 181 -18.81 -4.11 -4.02
C ILE A 181 -19.51 -4.14 -2.66
N ARG A 182 -20.46 -5.04 -2.46
CA ARG A 182 -21.27 -5.18 -1.24
C ARG A 182 -20.83 -6.32 -0.35
N LYS A 183 -20.41 -7.44 -0.97
CA LYS A 183 -19.95 -8.63 -0.23
C LYS A 183 -18.79 -9.29 -0.93
N ILE A 184 -17.94 -9.95 -0.13
CA ILE A 184 -16.88 -10.84 -0.58
C ILE A 184 -17.10 -12.20 0.08
N ASN A 185 -17.28 -13.26 -0.73
CA ASN A 185 -17.58 -14.62 -0.27
C ASN A 185 -18.75 -14.68 0.72
N GLY A 186 -19.80 -13.88 0.47
CA GLY A 186 -20.98 -13.76 1.31
C GLY A 186 -20.87 -12.81 2.51
N GLU A 187 -19.66 -12.38 2.88
CA GLU A 187 -19.43 -11.44 3.98
C GLU A 187 -19.60 -10.00 3.52
N PRO A 188 -20.41 -9.18 4.20
CA PRO A 188 -20.59 -7.77 3.87
C PRO A 188 -19.28 -7.00 4.08
N ILE A 189 -19.04 -6.00 3.22
CA ILE A 189 -17.91 -5.08 3.30
C ILE A 189 -18.39 -3.65 3.16
N THR A 190 -17.65 -2.72 3.78
CA THR A 190 -18.00 -1.29 3.79
C THR A 190 -16.86 -0.39 3.35
N ARG A 191 -15.62 -0.90 3.37
CA ARG A 191 -14.39 -0.14 3.13
C ARG A 191 -13.55 -0.79 2.03
N PHE A 192 -12.97 0.01 1.14
CA PHE A 192 -12.11 -0.49 0.06
C PHE A 192 -10.89 -1.28 0.60
N MET A 193 -10.38 -0.91 1.78
CA MET A 193 -9.28 -1.63 2.40
C MET A 193 -9.65 -3.09 2.73
N GLU A 194 -10.90 -3.36 3.11
CA GLU A 194 -11.37 -4.72 3.36
C GLU A 194 -11.31 -5.58 2.08
N VAL A 195 -11.60 -4.98 0.89
CA VAL A 195 -11.44 -5.67 -0.40
C VAL A 195 -9.99 -6.10 -0.56
N ARG A 196 -9.05 -5.17 -0.37
CA ARG A 196 -7.62 -5.46 -0.49
C ARG A 196 -7.17 -6.54 0.49
N THR A 197 -7.53 -6.41 1.77
CA THR A 197 -7.12 -7.34 2.83
C THR A 197 -7.69 -8.74 2.59
N LYS A 198 -9.01 -8.86 2.30
CA LYS A 198 -9.65 -10.17 2.07
C LYS A 198 -9.12 -10.87 0.83
N ILE A 199 -8.70 -10.13 -0.19
CA ILE A 199 -8.08 -10.69 -1.39
C ILE A 199 -6.61 -11.05 -1.12
N SER A 200 -5.81 -10.14 -0.57
CA SER A 200 -4.38 -10.36 -0.33
C SER A 200 -4.11 -11.46 0.70
N LEU A 201 -4.97 -11.58 1.71
CA LEU A 201 -4.86 -12.58 2.78
C LEU A 201 -5.87 -13.74 2.63
N GLY A 202 -6.61 -13.81 1.52
CA GLY A 202 -7.57 -14.88 1.26
C GLY A 202 -6.90 -16.25 1.16
N ASN A 203 -7.67 -17.32 1.45
CA ASN A 203 -7.25 -18.70 1.25
C ASN A 203 -7.95 -19.25 -0.01
N ASN A 204 -7.34 -20.26 -0.65
CA ASN A 204 -7.90 -20.92 -1.83
C ASN A 204 -8.25 -19.94 -2.97
N LEU A 205 -7.40 -18.93 -3.18
CA LEU A 205 -7.63 -17.88 -4.17
C LEU A 205 -7.70 -18.42 -5.61
N GLU A 206 -7.12 -19.58 -5.85
CA GLU A 206 -7.18 -20.31 -7.14
C GLU A 206 -8.59 -20.73 -7.53
N LYS A 207 -9.50 -20.91 -6.55
CA LYS A 207 -10.92 -21.21 -6.79
C LYS A 207 -11.74 -19.98 -7.13
N GLY A 208 -11.15 -18.81 -7.01
CA GLY A 208 -11.79 -17.51 -7.21
C GLY A 208 -12.49 -16.99 -5.96
N VAL A 209 -12.68 -15.68 -5.94
CA VAL A 209 -13.37 -14.92 -4.90
C VAL A 209 -14.71 -14.47 -5.45
N GLN A 210 -15.79 -14.72 -4.73
CA GLN A 210 -17.13 -14.27 -5.13
C GLN A 210 -17.34 -12.84 -4.64
N LEU A 211 -17.61 -11.93 -5.58
CA LEU A 211 -17.94 -10.53 -5.30
C LEU A 211 -19.43 -10.32 -5.60
N GLU A 212 -20.21 -9.88 -4.62
CA GLU A 212 -21.54 -9.35 -4.84
C GLU A 212 -21.42 -7.85 -5.14
N ILE A 213 -21.76 -7.46 -6.36
CA ILE A 213 -21.66 -6.08 -6.84
C ILE A 213 -23.03 -5.50 -7.18
N VAL A 214 -23.14 -4.18 -7.05
CA VAL A 214 -24.27 -3.38 -7.54
C VAL A 214 -23.75 -2.45 -8.62
N ARG A 215 -24.33 -2.57 -9.83
CA ARG A 215 -24.02 -1.72 -10.97
C ARG A 215 -25.20 -0.80 -11.26
N LYS A 216 -24.93 0.45 -11.57
CA LYS A 216 -25.94 1.42 -11.99
C LYS A 216 -26.67 0.91 -13.23
N GLY A 217 -28.01 0.88 -13.17
CA GLY A 217 -28.86 0.39 -14.26
C GLY A 217 -29.23 -1.10 -14.18
N ASP A 218 -28.58 -1.89 -13.32
CA ASP A 218 -28.98 -3.28 -13.09
C ASP A 218 -30.21 -3.36 -12.17
N LYS A 219 -31.05 -4.40 -12.37
CA LYS A 219 -32.26 -4.61 -11.57
C LYS A 219 -31.97 -5.07 -10.12
N GLY A 220 -30.74 -5.41 -9.80
CA GLY A 220 -30.35 -5.87 -8.47
C GLY A 220 -28.87 -6.28 -8.40
N PRO A 221 -28.41 -6.74 -7.22
CA PRO A 221 -27.04 -7.22 -7.06
C PRO A 221 -26.75 -8.41 -7.97
N ARG A 222 -25.52 -8.47 -8.50
CA ARG A 222 -25.00 -9.62 -9.27
C ARG A 222 -23.77 -10.20 -8.59
N THR A 223 -23.61 -11.51 -8.66
CA THR A 223 -22.40 -12.17 -8.18
C THR A 223 -21.43 -12.41 -9.33
N VAL A 224 -20.20 -12.01 -9.13
CA VAL A 224 -19.10 -12.17 -10.10
C VAL A 224 -17.98 -12.96 -9.42
N THR A 225 -17.47 -14.00 -10.07
CA THR A 225 -16.30 -14.73 -9.57
C THR A 225 -15.03 -14.17 -10.19
N VAL A 226 -14.08 -13.81 -9.36
CA VAL A 226 -12.80 -13.20 -9.76
C VAL A 226 -11.67 -14.07 -9.22
N VAL A 227 -10.77 -14.54 -10.09
CA VAL A 227 -9.58 -15.31 -9.69
C VAL A 227 -8.39 -14.37 -9.55
N PRO A 228 -7.95 -14.03 -8.32
CA PRO A 228 -6.87 -13.08 -8.10
C PRO A 228 -5.56 -13.52 -8.74
N ILE A 229 -4.81 -12.56 -9.27
CA ILE A 229 -3.48 -12.84 -9.84
C ILE A 229 -2.46 -12.87 -8.71
N GLN A 230 -1.70 -13.97 -8.65
CA GLN A 230 -0.68 -14.23 -7.64
C GLN A 230 0.72 -13.85 -8.16
N ARG A 231 0.97 -12.56 -8.34
CA ARG A 231 2.29 -12.01 -8.66
C ARG A 231 2.73 -11.08 -7.53
N GLY A 232 3.40 -11.64 -6.51
CA GLY A 232 3.62 -10.93 -5.25
C GLY A 232 2.36 -10.94 -4.39
N ILE A 233 1.92 -9.78 -3.90
CA ILE A 233 0.67 -9.67 -3.12
C ILE A 233 -0.53 -9.94 -4.05
N PRO A 234 -1.39 -10.93 -3.74
CA PRO A 234 -2.56 -11.22 -4.54
C PRO A 234 -3.46 -10.00 -4.76
N SER A 235 -3.86 -9.76 -6.01
CA SER A 235 -4.69 -8.62 -6.38
C SER A 235 -5.70 -9.00 -7.47
N ILE A 236 -6.72 -8.16 -7.67
CA ILE A 236 -7.70 -8.32 -8.75
C ILE A 236 -7.61 -7.23 -9.82
N GLY A 237 -6.71 -6.26 -9.65
CA GLY A 237 -6.50 -5.19 -10.63
C GLY A 237 -7.59 -4.12 -10.63
N ILE A 238 -8.04 -3.66 -9.46
CA ILE A 238 -8.92 -2.50 -9.31
C ILE A 238 -8.24 -1.39 -8.51
N LEU A 239 -8.53 -0.14 -8.86
CA LEU A 239 -8.15 1.04 -8.09
C LEU A 239 -9.34 1.53 -7.26
N SER A 240 -9.02 2.37 -6.26
CA SER A 240 -10.04 2.99 -5.40
C SER A 240 -10.95 3.94 -6.18
N PRO A 241 -12.23 4.05 -5.80
CA PRO A 241 -13.19 4.93 -6.44
C PRO A 241 -12.86 6.41 -6.23
N ARG A 242 -13.22 7.21 -7.22
CA ARG A 242 -13.11 8.67 -7.20
C ARG A 242 -14.48 9.32 -7.35
N THR A 243 -14.61 10.54 -6.84
CA THR A 243 -15.82 11.34 -7.02
C THR A 243 -15.80 12.10 -8.35
N THR A 244 -16.89 12.82 -8.65
CA THR A 244 -16.91 13.82 -9.74
C THR A 244 -16.45 15.20 -9.30
N ARG A 245 -15.92 15.34 -8.07
CA ARG A 245 -15.36 16.57 -7.51
C ARG A 245 -13.89 16.67 -7.86
N LEU A 246 -13.47 17.79 -8.40
CA LEU A 246 -12.07 18.09 -8.65
C LEU A 246 -11.31 18.25 -7.32
N ASN A 247 -10.05 17.85 -7.32
CA ASN A 247 -9.18 17.81 -6.14
C ASN A 247 -9.33 19.07 -5.27
N SER A 248 -9.77 18.88 -4.04
CA SER A 248 -10.09 19.96 -3.09
C SER A 248 -8.84 20.51 -2.39
N ASP A 249 -7.83 19.67 -2.17
CA ASP A 249 -6.63 19.97 -1.40
C ASP A 249 -5.40 20.31 -2.27
N GLY A 250 -5.60 20.46 -3.58
CA GLY A 250 -4.52 20.70 -4.53
C GLY A 250 -5.00 21.34 -5.83
N LYS A 251 -4.27 21.10 -6.92
CA LYS A 251 -4.67 21.57 -8.25
C LYS A 251 -5.84 20.75 -8.78
N PRO A 252 -6.81 21.39 -9.49
CA PRO A 252 -7.96 20.70 -10.07
C PRO A 252 -7.62 19.86 -11.29
N ALA A 253 -6.44 20.06 -11.88
CA ALA A 253 -5.99 19.39 -13.09
C ALA A 253 -4.46 19.25 -13.13
N TYR A 254 -3.98 18.30 -13.91
CA TYR A 254 -2.56 18.16 -14.24
C TYR A 254 -2.08 19.37 -15.05
N PRO A 255 -0.87 19.89 -14.77
CA PRO A 255 -0.28 20.95 -15.58
C PRO A 255 -0.18 20.56 -17.07
N ASP A 256 -0.18 21.55 -17.96
CA ASP A 256 -0.08 21.35 -19.42
C ASP A 256 -1.19 20.48 -20.04
N THR A 257 -2.33 20.39 -19.38
CA THR A 257 -3.49 19.64 -19.90
C THR A 257 -4.65 20.58 -20.27
N PRO A 258 -5.57 20.15 -21.13
CA PRO A 258 -6.75 20.94 -21.47
C PRO A 258 -7.60 21.34 -20.27
N ALA A 259 -7.70 20.48 -19.26
CA ALA A 259 -8.42 20.82 -18.02
C ALA A 259 -7.74 21.95 -17.24
N ALA A 260 -6.40 22.04 -17.27
CA ALA A 260 -5.66 23.12 -16.61
C ALA A 260 -5.78 24.48 -17.30
N THR A 261 -5.99 24.48 -18.62
CA THR A 261 -6.09 25.69 -19.46
C THR A 261 -7.52 26.03 -19.87
N ALA A 262 -8.50 25.33 -19.31
CA ALA A 262 -9.91 25.48 -19.63
C ALA A 262 -10.44 26.88 -19.29
N THR A 263 -11.41 27.37 -20.08
CA THR A 263 -12.00 28.69 -19.93
C THR A 263 -13.52 28.61 -19.83
N PRO A 264 -14.11 29.18 -18.76
CA PRO A 264 -13.46 29.75 -17.55
C PRO A 264 -12.66 28.71 -16.75
N ALA A 265 -11.67 29.20 -15.99
CA ALA A 265 -10.75 28.29 -15.26
C ALA A 265 -11.49 27.42 -14.23
N LEU A 266 -11.13 26.14 -14.21
CA LEU A 266 -11.55 25.18 -13.18
C LEU A 266 -10.89 25.52 -11.83
N LYS A 267 -11.60 25.29 -10.74
CA LYS A 267 -11.10 25.50 -9.38
C LYS A 267 -11.14 24.24 -8.56
N SER A 268 -10.26 24.18 -7.57
CA SER A 268 -10.26 23.09 -6.57
C SER A 268 -11.62 23.01 -5.88
N GLY A 269 -12.14 21.78 -5.77
CA GLY A 269 -13.44 21.50 -5.17
C GLY A 269 -14.66 21.71 -6.09
N ASP A 270 -14.48 22.15 -7.34
CA ASP A 270 -15.56 22.16 -8.34
C ASP A 270 -16.08 20.72 -8.53
N ARG A 271 -17.40 20.56 -8.62
CA ARG A 271 -18.02 19.26 -8.91
C ARG A 271 -18.55 19.24 -10.32
N ILE A 272 -18.08 18.32 -11.15
CA ILE A 272 -18.65 18.08 -12.49
C ILE A 272 -20.03 17.46 -12.31
N VAL A 273 -21.05 18.08 -12.91
CA VAL A 273 -22.44 17.64 -12.80
C VAL A 273 -23.11 17.38 -14.15
N GLU A 274 -22.46 17.83 -15.25
CA GLU A 274 -22.98 17.64 -16.60
C GLU A 274 -21.84 17.72 -17.62
N ILE A 275 -21.88 16.89 -18.66
CA ILE A 275 -21.00 16.97 -19.84
C ILE A 275 -21.86 16.81 -21.08
N ASP A 276 -21.78 17.80 -22.00
CA ASP A 276 -22.53 17.82 -23.27
C ASP A 276 -24.02 17.48 -23.08
N HIS A 277 -24.67 18.15 -22.12
CA HIS A 277 -26.09 17.99 -21.72
C HIS A 277 -26.44 16.63 -21.12
N ARG A 278 -25.46 15.80 -20.77
CA ARG A 278 -25.67 14.54 -20.05
C ARG A 278 -25.34 14.72 -18.57
N PRO A 279 -26.23 14.33 -17.66
CA PRO A 279 -25.93 14.42 -16.24
C PRO A 279 -24.80 13.47 -15.86
N ILE A 280 -23.92 13.94 -14.96
CA ILE A 280 -22.81 13.18 -14.40
C ILE A 280 -23.05 13.02 -12.90
N GLU A 281 -23.36 11.80 -12.48
CA GLU A 281 -23.67 11.48 -11.08
C GLU A 281 -22.48 10.81 -10.38
N ASP A 282 -21.74 9.97 -11.12
CA ASP A 282 -20.64 9.16 -10.61
C ASP A 282 -19.43 9.12 -11.57
N ALA A 283 -18.37 8.42 -11.16
CA ALA A 283 -17.16 8.28 -11.97
C ALA A 283 -17.38 7.45 -13.25
N GLY A 284 -18.35 6.53 -13.26
CA GLY A 284 -18.68 5.75 -14.46
C GLY A 284 -19.32 6.58 -15.55
N ASP A 285 -20.24 7.49 -15.17
CA ASP A 285 -20.84 8.46 -16.13
C ASP A 285 -19.75 9.37 -16.72
N LEU A 286 -18.82 9.83 -15.86
CA LEU A 286 -17.70 10.68 -16.27
C LEU A 286 -16.80 9.97 -17.28
N GLU A 287 -16.42 8.73 -16.99
CA GLU A 287 -15.57 7.91 -17.85
C GLU A 287 -16.24 7.67 -19.22
N LYS A 288 -17.52 7.30 -19.18
CA LYS A 288 -18.32 7.11 -20.40
C LYS A 288 -18.41 8.38 -21.24
N ALA A 289 -18.66 9.54 -20.61
CA ALA A 289 -18.71 10.81 -21.30
C ALA A 289 -17.35 11.16 -21.94
N ALA A 290 -16.25 10.94 -21.25
CA ALA A 290 -14.90 11.18 -21.74
C ALA A 290 -14.54 10.23 -22.91
N ALA A 291 -14.85 8.93 -22.79
CA ALA A 291 -14.60 7.95 -23.84
C ALA A 291 -15.36 8.24 -25.14
N LEU A 292 -16.58 8.77 -25.06
CA LEU A 292 -17.42 9.07 -26.24
C LEU A 292 -17.13 10.43 -26.89
N ASN A 293 -16.35 11.31 -26.24
CA ASN A 293 -16.07 12.67 -26.72
C ASN A 293 -14.57 12.95 -26.86
N THR A 294 -13.79 11.96 -27.28
CA THR A 294 -12.33 12.02 -27.30
C THR A 294 -11.80 13.16 -28.20
N GLU A 295 -12.37 13.35 -29.37
CA GLU A 295 -11.91 14.30 -30.40
C GLU A 295 -12.54 15.69 -30.31
N LYS A 296 -13.60 15.85 -29.50
CA LYS A 296 -14.40 17.10 -29.47
C LYS A 296 -14.11 17.90 -28.21
N THR A 297 -14.32 19.22 -28.31
CA THR A 297 -14.38 20.08 -27.12
C THR A 297 -15.59 19.68 -26.26
N MET A 298 -15.37 19.28 -25.02
CA MET A 298 -16.42 18.94 -24.08
C MET A 298 -16.96 20.21 -23.39
N GLN A 299 -18.28 20.34 -23.34
CA GLN A 299 -18.95 21.36 -22.52
C GLN A 299 -19.20 20.79 -21.13
N VAL A 300 -18.32 21.11 -20.19
CA VAL A 300 -18.35 20.61 -18.82
C VAL A 300 -19.08 21.63 -17.95
N VAL A 301 -20.18 21.24 -17.30
CA VAL A 301 -20.83 22.09 -16.30
C VAL A 301 -20.36 21.67 -14.91
N VAL A 302 -19.72 22.61 -14.23
CA VAL A 302 -19.29 22.42 -12.84
C VAL A 302 -20.20 23.16 -11.87
N GLN A 303 -20.39 22.57 -10.71
CA GLN A 303 -21.04 23.18 -9.56
C GLN A 303 -19.97 23.68 -8.60
N ARG A 304 -19.86 25.01 -8.46
CA ARG A 304 -18.88 25.72 -7.63
C ARG A 304 -19.55 26.32 -6.40
N ARG A 305 -19.00 26.05 -5.22
CA ARG A 305 -19.41 26.67 -3.96
C ARG A 305 -18.41 27.77 -3.56
N SER A 306 -18.89 29.02 -3.49
CA SER A 306 -18.08 30.18 -3.08
C SER A 306 -18.25 30.54 -1.58
N GLY A 307 -18.48 29.55 -0.71
CA GLY A 307 -18.68 29.70 0.74
C GLY A 307 -19.72 28.72 1.29
N ARG A 308 -19.79 28.61 2.65
CA ARG A 308 -20.71 27.67 3.31
C ARG A 308 -22.19 28.02 3.11
N ASP A 309 -22.51 29.33 3.06
CA ASP A 309 -23.90 29.82 3.06
C ASP A 309 -24.37 30.34 1.70
N ARG A 310 -23.55 30.23 0.64
CA ARG A 310 -23.94 30.64 -0.70
C ARG A 310 -24.45 29.45 -1.51
N PRO A 311 -25.53 29.64 -2.31
CA PRO A 311 -25.95 28.61 -3.26
C PRO A 311 -24.82 28.28 -4.22
N ALA A 312 -24.73 27.02 -4.62
CA ALA A 312 -23.73 26.59 -5.58
C ALA A 312 -24.07 27.15 -6.97
N GLU A 313 -23.10 27.74 -7.62
CA GLU A 313 -23.20 28.29 -8.97
C GLU A 313 -22.89 27.19 -10.01
N ARG A 314 -23.67 27.15 -11.09
CA ARG A 314 -23.40 26.29 -12.24
C ARG A 314 -22.61 27.09 -13.29
N ILE A 315 -21.42 26.60 -13.63
CA ILE A 315 -20.50 27.27 -14.55
C ILE A 315 -20.21 26.30 -15.70
N ALA A 316 -20.49 26.74 -16.92
CA ALA A 316 -20.12 26.00 -18.12
C ALA A 316 -18.65 26.31 -18.48
N VAL A 317 -17.86 25.25 -18.69
CA VAL A 317 -16.43 25.30 -18.99
C VAL A 317 -16.16 24.48 -20.24
N ALA A 318 -15.54 25.11 -21.23
CA ALA A 318 -15.10 24.43 -22.45
C ALA A 318 -13.73 23.78 -22.23
N VAL A 319 -13.65 22.47 -22.41
CA VAL A 319 -12.41 21.69 -22.26
C VAL A 319 -12.02 21.08 -23.60
N ALA A 320 -10.93 21.57 -24.18
CA ALA A 320 -10.44 21.16 -25.50
C ALA A 320 -10.02 19.67 -25.53
N PRO A 321 -10.00 19.02 -26.72
CA PRO A 321 -9.41 17.70 -26.87
C PRO A 321 -7.92 17.72 -26.50
N ARG A 322 -7.43 16.60 -25.93
CA ARG A 322 -6.03 16.43 -25.55
C ARG A 322 -5.32 15.60 -26.62
N PRO A 323 -4.49 16.18 -27.50
CA PRO A 323 -3.73 15.39 -28.45
C PRO A 323 -2.82 14.39 -27.76
N MET A 324 -2.73 13.15 -28.28
CA MET A 324 -1.73 12.19 -27.85
C MET A 324 -0.33 12.70 -28.20
N ARG A 325 0.62 12.46 -27.31
CA ARG A 325 2.05 12.66 -27.59
C ARG A 325 2.61 11.40 -28.22
N ILE A 326 3.21 11.55 -29.40
CA ILE A 326 3.73 10.44 -30.19
C ILE A 326 5.22 10.60 -30.46
N LEU A 327 5.87 9.47 -30.71
CA LEU A 327 7.29 9.39 -31.10
C LEU A 327 7.44 9.02 -32.58
N GLY A 328 6.34 8.59 -33.24
CA GLY A 328 6.34 8.05 -34.60
C GLY A 328 6.88 6.63 -34.70
N LEU A 329 6.75 5.85 -33.62
CA LEU A 329 7.14 4.44 -33.55
C LEU A 329 5.90 3.55 -33.63
N VAL A 330 5.84 2.71 -34.63
CA VAL A 330 4.86 1.63 -34.73
C VAL A 330 5.51 0.34 -34.22
N MET A 331 5.00 -0.20 -33.12
CA MET A 331 5.54 -1.41 -32.49
C MET A 331 4.86 -2.67 -33.01
N ASN A 332 5.51 -3.81 -32.83
CA ASN A 332 4.90 -5.09 -33.17
C ASN A 332 3.76 -5.43 -32.20
N MET A 333 2.65 -5.93 -32.76
CA MET A 333 1.54 -6.47 -31.98
C MET A 333 1.91 -7.88 -31.48
N GLY A 334 1.68 -8.12 -30.20
CA GLY A 334 1.84 -9.44 -29.59
C GLY A 334 0.53 -10.21 -29.51
N GLU A 335 0.53 -11.25 -28.70
CA GLU A 335 -0.61 -12.13 -28.47
C GLU A 335 -1.72 -11.47 -27.62
N ILE A 336 -2.95 -11.92 -27.78
CA ILE A 336 -4.05 -11.68 -26.86
C ILE A 336 -3.70 -12.31 -25.51
N THR A 337 -3.66 -11.53 -24.45
CA THR A 337 -3.33 -12.02 -23.10
C THR A 337 -4.56 -12.38 -22.29
N ALA A 338 -5.70 -11.76 -22.61
CA ALA A 338 -6.96 -12.01 -21.96
C ALA A 338 -8.14 -11.65 -22.86
N VAL A 339 -9.24 -12.35 -22.65
CA VAL A 339 -10.55 -12.08 -23.24
C VAL A 339 -11.53 -11.84 -22.11
N GLN A 340 -12.30 -10.76 -22.17
CA GLN A 340 -13.27 -10.38 -21.18
C GLN A 340 -14.51 -11.28 -21.25
N ALA A 341 -15.06 -11.66 -20.10
CA ALA A 341 -16.28 -12.46 -20.04
C ALA A 341 -17.45 -11.75 -20.76
N ASP A 342 -18.27 -12.53 -21.43
CA ASP A 342 -19.45 -12.07 -22.18
C ASP A 342 -19.18 -11.01 -23.27
N SER A 343 -17.90 -10.78 -23.61
CA SER A 343 -17.50 -9.82 -24.64
C SER A 343 -17.79 -10.32 -26.06
N PRO A 344 -17.80 -9.42 -27.07
CA PRO A 344 -17.85 -9.83 -28.48
C PRO A 344 -16.80 -10.86 -28.87
N ALA A 345 -15.56 -10.66 -28.43
CA ALA A 345 -14.46 -11.59 -28.69
C ALA A 345 -14.68 -12.96 -28.04
N ALA A 346 -15.19 -13.01 -26.80
CA ALA A 346 -15.52 -14.27 -26.12
C ALA A 346 -16.62 -15.03 -26.86
N LYS A 347 -17.66 -14.33 -27.31
CA LYS A 347 -18.78 -14.91 -28.07
C LYS A 347 -18.35 -15.45 -29.44
N ALA A 348 -17.39 -14.80 -30.07
CA ALA A 348 -16.81 -15.25 -31.33
C ALA A 348 -15.83 -16.42 -31.17
N GLY A 349 -15.36 -16.72 -29.95
CA GLY A 349 -14.45 -17.85 -29.68
C GLY A 349 -12.97 -17.49 -29.72
N LEU A 350 -12.61 -16.20 -29.63
CA LEU A 350 -11.23 -15.75 -29.44
C LEU A 350 -10.72 -16.17 -28.06
N GLN A 351 -9.42 -16.45 -27.98
CA GLN A 351 -8.78 -16.97 -26.77
C GLN A 351 -7.47 -16.24 -26.46
N ALA A 352 -7.03 -16.33 -25.22
CA ALA A 352 -5.67 -15.94 -24.85
C ALA A 352 -4.65 -16.81 -25.59
N GLY A 353 -3.59 -16.19 -26.09
CA GLY A 353 -2.59 -16.82 -26.95
C GLY A 353 -2.84 -16.66 -28.46
N ASP A 354 -4.03 -16.17 -28.87
CA ASP A 354 -4.27 -15.80 -30.27
C ASP A 354 -3.45 -14.57 -30.64
N GLN A 355 -2.84 -14.57 -31.82
CA GLN A 355 -2.14 -13.41 -32.36
C GLN A 355 -2.92 -12.88 -33.59
N ILE A 356 -3.42 -11.65 -33.49
CA ILE A 356 -4.11 -10.99 -34.61
C ILE A 356 -3.09 -10.70 -35.71
N VAL A 357 -3.35 -11.19 -36.91
CA VAL A 357 -2.48 -11.00 -38.09
C VAL A 357 -3.17 -10.21 -39.19
N ALA A 358 -4.50 -10.16 -39.22
CA ALA A 358 -5.25 -9.28 -40.11
C ALA A 358 -6.61 -8.90 -39.51
N ILE A 359 -7.10 -7.72 -39.90
CA ILE A 359 -8.45 -7.22 -39.63
C ILE A 359 -9.08 -6.89 -40.99
N ASP A 360 -10.21 -7.52 -41.32
CA ASP A 360 -10.89 -7.41 -42.62
C ASP A 360 -9.94 -7.67 -43.79
N GLY A 361 -9.04 -8.65 -43.61
CA GLY A 361 -8.04 -9.03 -44.60
C GLY A 361 -6.86 -8.07 -44.79
N ARG A 362 -6.81 -6.99 -44.00
CA ARG A 362 -5.73 -5.98 -44.03
C ARG A 362 -4.81 -6.13 -42.81
N ASP A 363 -3.60 -5.61 -42.95
CA ASP A 363 -2.66 -5.51 -41.82
C ASP A 363 -3.30 -4.81 -40.60
N PRO A 364 -3.14 -5.31 -39.36
CA PRO A 364 -3.78 -4.73 -38.18
C PRO A 364 -3.27 -3.33 -37.82
N GLY A 365 -2.22 -2.83 -38.46
CA GLY A 365 -1.71 -1.49 -38.25
C GLY A 365 -0.97 -1.29 -36.93
N ASP A 366 -0.94 -0.05 -36.43
CA ASP A 366 -0.35 0.25 -35.14
C ASP A 366 -1.20 -0.31 -34.01
N PRO A 367 -0.64 -1.19 -33.14
CA PRO A 367 -1.38 -1.75 -32.01
C PRO A 367 -1.82 -0.69 -30.99
N LEU A 368 -1.13 0.45 -30.86
CA LEU A 368 -1.52 1.50 -29.92
C LEU A 368 -2.83 2.19 -30.32
N THR A 369 -3.10 2.31 -31.63
CA THR A 369 -4.29 2.95 -32.18
C THR A 369 -5.39 1.96 -32.58
N LEU A 370 -5.24 0.67 -32.29
CA LEU A 370 -6.22 -0.34 -32.72
C LEU A 370 -7.65 -0.01 -32.27
N SER A 371 -7.81 0.40 -31.00
CA SER A 371 -9.14 0.71 -30.45
C SER A 371 -9.84 1.84 -31.21
N ASP A 372 -9.08 2.86 -31.63
CA ASP A 372 -9.62 4.07 -32.30
C ASP A 372 -9.90 3.84 -33.80
N ARG A 373 -9.30 2.81 -34.39
CA ARG A 373 -9.48 2.44 -35.80
C ARG A 373 -10.57 1.39 -36.05
N LEU A 374 -11.15 0.84 -34.97
CA LEU A 374 -12.27 -0.09 -35.12
C LEU A 374 -13.53 0.67 -35.57
N PRO A 375 -14.36 0.05 -36.43
CA PRO A 375 -15.61 0.65 -36.85
C PRO A 375 -16.59 0.86 -35.69
N PRO A 376 -17.69 1.59 -35.91
CA PRO A 376 -18.70 1.83 -34.88
C PRO A 376 -19.31 0.57 -34.31
N ALA A 377 -19.94 0.70 -33.13
CA ALA A 377 -20.67 -0.39 -32.48
C ALA A 377 -21.81 -0.90 -33.37
N GLY A 378 -21.97 -2.20 -33.46
CA GLY A 378 -22.94 -2.89 -34.29
C GLY A 378 -22.33 -3.42 -35.60
N ASP A 379 -21.22 -2.86 -36.05
CA ASP A 379 -20.52 -3.37 -37.24
C ASP A 379 -19.80 -4.69 -36.91
N VAL A 380 -19.61 -5.49 -37.95
CA VAL A 380 -18.89 -6.77 -37.86
C VAL A 380 -17.50 -6.59 -38.46
N VAL A 381 -16.49 -7.04 -37.72
CA VAL A 381 -15.10 -7.12 -38.21
C VAL A 381 -14.64 -8.57 -38.25
N THR A 382 -13.95 -8.94 -39.33
CA THR A 382 -13.35 -10.27 -39.46
C THR A 382 -11.91 -10.25 -38.95
N LEU A 383 -11.66 -10.87 -37.81
CA LEU A 383 -10.31 -11.01 -37.24
C LEU A 383 -9.69 -12.31 -37.75
N THR A 384 -8.51 -12.21 -38.38
CA THR A 384 -7.68 -13.37 -38.72
C THR A 384 -6.60 -13.52 -37.66
N VAL A 385 -6.51 -14.66 -37.01
CA VAL A 385 -5.55 -14.90 -35.93
C VAL A 385 -4.72 -16.17 -36.15
N ASN A 386 -3.47 -16.12 -35.73
CA ASN A 386 -2.66 -17.31 -35.56
C ASN A 386 -2.90 -17.88 -34.15
N ARG A 387 -3.29 -19.13 -34.06
CA ARG A 387 -3.49 -19.86 -32.79
C ARG A 387 -2.49 -20.99 -32.68
N LYS A 388 -1.81 -21.10 -31.54
CA LYS A 388 -0.84 -22.18 -31.28
C LYS A 388 -1.53 -23.54 -31.43
N GLY A 389 -0.99 -24.40 -32.31
CA GLY A 389 -1.55 -25.73 -32.60
C GLY A 389 -2.49 -25.78 -33.82
N ALA A 390 -2.97 -24.64 -34.34
CA ALA A 390 -3.67 -24.59 -35.61
C ALA A 390 -2.67 -24.59 -36.77
N LYS A 391 -2.98 -25.34 -37.86
CA LYS A 391 -2.12 -25.41 -39.06
C LYS A 391 -2.26 -24.17 -39.95
N GLU A 392 -3.42 -23.53 -39.91
CA GLU A 392 -3.76 -22.37 -40.73
C GLU A 392 -4.34 -21.25 -39.84
N PRO A 393 -4.23 -19.98 -40.26
CA PRO A 393 -4.87 -18.88 -39.57
C PRO A 393 -6.39 -19.08 -39.47
N LEU A 394 -6.95 -18.80 -38.29
CA LEU A 394 -8.39 -18.88 -38.02
C LEU A 394 -9.05 -17.51 -38.26
N LYS A 395 -10.28 -17.52 -38.74
CA LYS A 395 -11.09 -16.31 -38.94
C LYS A 395 -12.28 -16.29 -37.98
N PHE A 396 -12.52 -15.14 -37.39
CA PHE A 396 -13.61 -14.90 -36.47
C PHE A 396 -14.33 -13.60 -36.83
N ASP A 397 -15.64 -13.69 -37.05
CA ASP A 397 -16.50 -12.53 -37.25
C ASP A 397 -16.97 -12.03 -35.89
N VAL A 398 -16.65 -10.79 -35.57
CA VAL A 398 -16.91 -10.18 -34.27
C VAL A 398 -17.80 -8.96 -34.43
N THR A 399 -19.02 -9.00 -33.87
CA THR A 399 -19.90 -7.83 -33.82
C THR A 399 -19.46 -6.90 -32.70
N LEU A 400 -19.04 -5.69 -33.02
CA LEU A 400 -18.47 -4.75 -32.05
C LEU A 400 -19.52 -4.21 -31.09
N ARG A 401 -19.10 -4.02 -29.84
CA ARG A 401 -19.87 -3.25 -28.85
C ARG A 401 -19.37 -1.81 -28.76
N GLN A 402 -20.16 -0.93 -28.14
CA GLN A 402 -19.74 0.43 -27.90
C GLN A 402 -18.50 0.46 -26.97
N ALA A 403 -17.46 1.20 -27.38
CA ALA A 403 -16.31 1.50 -26.56
C ALA A 403 -16.64 2.69 -25.65
N ASP A 404 -17.33 2.42 -24.54
CA ASP A 404 -17.85 3.42 -23.60
C ASP A 404 -17.04 3.50 -22.30
N ARG A 405 -15.81 3.04 -22.31
CA ARG A 405 -14.91 3.01 -21.14
C ARG A 405 -13.46 3.32 -21.54
N ILE A 406 -12.71 3.82 -20.57
CA ILE A 406 -11.29 4.12 -20.69
C ILE A 406 -10.52 3.01 -19.97
N GLU A 407 -9.73 2.25 -20.70
CA GLU A 407 -8.95 1.13 -20.16
C GLU A 407 -7.45 1.42 -20.36
N THR A 408 -6.87 2.12 -19.38
CA THR A 408 -5.45 2.53 -19.42
C THR A 408 -4.53 1.45 -18.84
N PRO A 409 -3.36 1.18 -19.42
CA PRO A 409 -2.36 0.26 -18.86
C PRO A 409 -1.63 0.91 -17.67
N LEU A 410 -2.23 0.84 -16.49
CA LEU A 410 -1.81 1.57 -15.28
C LEU A 410 -0.60 0.96 -14.58
N LEU A 411 -0.33 -0.33 -14.77
CA LEU A 411 0.75 -1.05 -14.10
C LEU A 411 1.83 -1.44 -15.10
N PRO A 412 3.10 -1.56 -14.65
CA PRO A 412 4.11 -2.24 -15.45
C PRO A 412 3.60 -3.62 -15.90
N LYS A 413 3.90 -4.01 -17.13
CA LYS A 413 3.42 -5.25 -17.77
C LYS A 413 1.91 -5.32 -18.07
N SER A 414 1.13 -4.25 -17.82
CA SER A 414 -0.26 -4.20 -18.25
C SER A 414 -0.35 -4.28 -19.78
N PRO A 415 -1.21 -5.16 -20.31
CA PRO A 415 -1.50 -5.18 -21.74
C PRO A 415 -2.31 -3.94 -22.14
N LEU A 416 -2.37 -3.67 -23.42
CA LEU A 416 -3.32 -2.74 -24.00
C LEU A 416 -4.66 -3.44 -24.22
N SER A 417 -5.76 -2.71 -24.23
CA SER A 417 -7.08 -3.28 -24.49
C SER A 417 -7.75 -2.66 -25.72
N ALA A 418 -8.68 -3.40 -26.29
CA ALA A 418 -9.64 -2.93 -27.26
C ALA A 418 -11.06 -3.15 -26.70
N PRO A 419 -11.65 -2.13 -26.03
CA PRO A 419 -12.93 -2.28 -25.32
C PRO A 419 -14.08 -2.71 -26.22
N ALA A 420 -14.09 -2.28 -27.49
CA ALA A 420 -15.11 -2.67 -28.47
C ALA A 420 -15.13 -4.18 -28.76
N LEU A 421 -13.97 -4.84 -28.71
CA LEU A 421 -13.81 -6.28 -28.85
C LEU A 421 -13.89 -7.01 -27.53
N GLY A 422 -13.40 -6.40 -26.45
CA GLY A 422 -13.22 -7.02 -25.13
C GLY A 422 -12.02 -7.96 -25.07
N ILE A 423 -10.91 -7.55 -25.70
CA ILE A 423 -9.61 -8.23 -25.66
C ILE A 423 -8.56 -7.35 -24.99
N ALA A 424 -7.60 -7.99 -24.32
CA ALA A 424 -6.36 -7.37 -23.90
C ALA A 424 -5.20 -8.07 -24.61
N TYR A 425 -4.23 -7.31 -25.14
CA TYR A 425 -3.15 -7.82 -25.97
C TYR A 425 -1.83 -7.12 -25.67
N ARG A 426 -0.75 -7.82 -25.98
CA ARG A 426 0.61 -7.29 -25.79
C ARG A 426 1.02 -6.39 -26.94
N VAL A 427 1.83 -5.39 -26.61
CA VAL A 427 2.62 -4.63 -27.57
C VAL A 427 4.08 -4.92 -27.29
N LEU A 428 4.79 -5.38 -28.31
CA LEU A 428 6.17 -5.82 -28.16
C LEU A 428 7.10 -4.60 -28.22
N ASN A 429 8.31 -4.76 -27.70
CA ASN A 429 9.34 -3.71 -27.71
C ASN A 429 10.20 -3.70 -29.00
N ARG A 430 9.75 -4.36 -30.06
CA ARG A 430 10.36 -4.35 -31.40
C ARG A 430 9.63 -3.38 -32.32
N VAL A 431 10.40 -2.49 -32.93
CA VAL A 431 9.89 -1.53 -33.92
C VAL A 431 9.50 -2.25 -35.19
N ARG A 432 8.25 -2.08 -35.63
CA ARG A 432 7.74 -2.61 -36.89
C ARG A 432 7.90 -1.61 -38.04
N ALA A 433 7.57 -0.38 -37.77
CA ALA A 433 7.68 0.72 -38.72
C ALA A 433 8.01 2.03 -37.99
N VAL A 434 8.50 3.00 -38.75
CA VAL A 434 8.78 4.35 -38.27
C VAL A 434 8.05 5.31 -39.20
N GLU A 435 7.31 6.27 -38.64
CA GLU A 435 6.59 7.28 -39.42
C GLU A 435 7.56 8.28 -40.02
N GLU A 436 7.45 8.56 -41.29
CA GLU A 436 8.30 9.49 -42.03
C GLU A 436 8.20 10.93 -41.45
N GLY A 437 9.35 11.57 -41.25
CA GLY A 437 9.46 12.91 -40.66
C GLY A 437 9.17 12.98 -39.15
N SER A 438 8.89 11.86 -38.49
CA SER A 438 8.66 11.80 -37.06
C SER A 438 9.92 12.03 -36.21
N PRO A 439 9.79 12.23 -34.90
CA PRO A 439 10.96 12.28 -33.99
C PRO A 439 11.85 11.03 -34.09
N ALA A 440 11.26 9.84 -34.22
CA ALA A 440 11.98 8.59 -34.32
C ALA A 440 12.76 8.47 -35.64
N ASP A 441 12.16 8.89 -36.77
CA ASP A 441 12.79 8.91 -38.06
C ASP A 441 14.01 9.85 -38.08
N LYS A 442 13.83 11.07 -37.59
CA LYS A 442 14.92 12.08 -37.48
C LYS A 442 16.06 11.59 -36.56
N ALA A 443 15.77 10.78 -35.56
CA ALA A 443 16.76 10.20 -34.67
C ALA A 443 17.42 8.92 -35.23
N GLY A 444 16.99 8.44 -36.41
CA GLY A 444 17.58 7.29 -37.09
C GLY A 444 17.17 5.93 -36.50
N VAL A 445 16.01 5.84 -35.87
CA VAL A 445 15.40 4.57 -35.49
C VAL A 445 14.90 3.86 -36.75
N ARG A 446 15.06 2.56 -36.81
CA ARG A 446 14.74 1.74 -37.99
C ARG A 446 13.76 0.62 -37.68
N PRO A 447 12.97 0.17 -38.65
CA PRO A 447 12.22 -1.07 -38.53
C PRO A 447 13.16 -2.25 -38.18
N GLY A 448 12.74 -3.06 -37.20
CA GLY A 448 13.54 -4.17 -36.66
C GLY A 448 14.33 -3.82 -35.40
N ASP A 449 14.55 -2.54 -35.09
CA ASP A 449 15.20 -2.14 -33.83
C ASP A 449 14.41 -2.67 -32.61
N VAL A 450 15.14 -3.12 -31.58
CA VAL A 450 14.55 -3.60 -30.33
C VAL A 450 14.88 -2.60 -29.21
N VAL A 451 13.84 -2.06 -28.58
CA VAL A 451 14.00 -1.16 -27.44
C VAL A 451 14.18 -1.98 -26.17
N THR A 452 15.32 -1.80 -25.49
CA THR A 452 15.67 -2.48 -24.23
C THR A 452 15.49 -1.60 -23.01
N GLY A 453 15.29 -0.29 -23.21
CA GLY A 453 15.01 0.62 -22.12
C GLY A 453 14.60 1.99 -22.58
N VAL A 454 13.87 2.68 -21.72
CA VAL A 454 13.45 4.06 -21.92
C VAL A 454 13.69 4.88 -20.65
N ALA A 455 14.05 6.16 -20.84
CA ALA A 455 14.10 7.14 -19.77
C ALA A 455 13.39 8.41 -20.22
N LEU A 456 12.43 8.87 -19.42
CA LEU A 456 11.68 10.11 -19.62
C LEU A 456 12.31 11.18 -18.73
N TYR A 457 12.88 12.21 -19.36
CA TYR A 457 13.52 13.33 -18.68
C TYR A 457 12.57 14.52 -18.66
N PRO A 458 12.34 15.16 -17.52
CA PRO A 458 11.59 16.40 -17.45
C PRO A 458 12.33 17.55 -18.16
N PRO A 459 11.61 18.60 -18.59
CA PRO A 459 12.23 19.74 -19.27
C PRO A 459 13.25 20.42 -18.35
N GLU A 460 14.24 21.10 -18.95
CA GLU A 460 15.22 21.88 -18.20
C GLU A 460 14.56 23.05 -17.47
N LYS A 461 13.67 23.76 -18.18
CA LYS A 461 12.89 24.86 -17.65
C LYS A 461 11.46 24.37 -17.36
N LEU A 462 11.09 24.45 -16.09
CA LEU A 462 9.75 24.03 -15.67
C LEU A 462 8.67 25.02 -16.13
N PRO A 463 7.48 24.54 -16.51
CA PRO A 463 6.32 25.37 -16.72
C PRO A 463 5.95 26.19 -15.48
N GLU A 464 5.28 27.32 -15.69
CA GLU A 464 4.84 28.19 -14.60
C GLU A 464 3.92 27.44 -13.63
N GLY A 465 4.15 27.65 -12.34
CA GLY A 465 3.39 27.01 -11.25
C GLY A 465 3.82 25.58 -10.91
N ILE A 466 4.98 25.13 -11.40
CA ILE A 466 5.60 23.87 -10.99
C ILE A 466 6.90 24.17 -10.25
N ASP A 467 6.87 24.00 -8.90
CA ASP A 467 7.97 24.39 -8.03
C ASP A 467 9.05 23.29 -7.90
N ARG A 468 8.73 22.05 -8.27
CA ARG A 468 9.64 20.92 -8.12
C ARG A 468 9.79 20.14 -9.43
N LYS A 469 11.05 19.96 -9.85
CA LYS A 469 11.38 19.14 -11.02
C LYS A 469 10.97 17.68 -10.77
N PRO A 470 10.17 17.04 -11.65
CA PRO A 470 9.88 15.62 -11.56
C PRO A 470 11.16 14.77 -11.63
N ASN A 471 11.11 13.61 -11.02
CA ASN A 471 12.20 12.65 -11.16
C ASN A 471 12.25 12.08 -12.58
N VAL A 472 13.44 11.64 -13.00
CA VAL A 472 13.59 10.90 -14.26
C VAL A 472 12.87 9.55 -14.10
N PHE A 473 11.90 9.30 -14.97
CA PHE A 473 11.19 8.02 -15.01
C PHE A 473 11.94 7.06 -15.94
N LYS A 474 12.26 5.85 -15.48
CA LYS A 474 13.02 4.85 -16.23
C LYS A 474 12.28 3.52 -16.24
N VAL A 475 12.23 2.89 -17.41
CA VAL A 475 11.67 1.54 -17.60
C VAL A 475 12.67 0.71 -18.40
N ARG A 476 12.88 -0.52 -17.98
CA ARG A 476 13.62 -1.53 -18.74
C ARG A 476 12.62 -2.43 -19.47
N PHE A 477 13.02 -2.90 -20.63
CA PHE A 477 12.25 -3.84 -21.42
C PHE A 477 13.05 -5.12 -21.59
N SER A 478 12.39 -6.25 -21.44
CA SER A 478 12.90 -7.58 -21.76
C SER A 478 11.79 -8.38 -22.43
N ASP A 479 12.06 -9.59 -22.84
CA ASP A 479 11.02 -10.49 -23.38
C ASP A 479 9.94 -10.80 -22.34
N GLU A 480 10.28 -10.76 -21.06
CA GLU A 480 9.34 -10.94 -19.94
C GLU A 480 8.70 -9.62 -19.51
N GLU A 481 9.47 -8.52 -19.59
CA GLU A 481 9.06 -7.17 -19.15
C GLU A 481 8.69 -6.30 -20.34
N ARG A 482 7.53 -6.57 -20.93
CA ARG A 482 7.00 -5.88 -22.10
C ARG A 482 6.19 -4.68 -21.63
N ASN A 483 6.87 -3.57 -21.37
CA ASN A 483 6.29 -2.40 -20.70
C ASN A 483 5.98 -1.23 -21.66
N TRP A 484 5.94 -1.45 -22.99
CA TRP A 484 5.73 -0.37 -23.96
C TRP A 484 4.42 0.40 -23.76
N PRO A 485 3.24 -0.24 -23.59
CA PRO A 485 2.01 0.50 -23.34
C PRO A 485 2.06 1.33 -22.06
N PHE A 486 2.58 0.76 -20.96
CA PHE A 486 2.74 1.47 -19.70
C PHE A 486 3.61 2.72 -19.86
N PHE A 487 4.79 2.61 -20.48
CA PHE A 487 5.65 3.75 -20.76
C PHE A 487 4.95 4.79 -21.62
N PHE A 488 4.28 4.35 -22.71
CA PHE A 488 3.61 5.24 -23.64
C PHE A 488 2.54 6.10 -22.94
N TYR A 489 1.75 5.50 -22.04
CA TYR A 489 0.76 6.26 -21.28
C TYR A 489 1.39 7.13 -20.18
N GLN A 490 2.47 6.71 -19.54
CA GLN A 490 3.22 7.59 -18.62
C GLN A 490 3.79 8.82 -19.33
N MET A 491 4.18 8.70 -20.59
CA MET A 491 4.65 9.83 -21.42
C MET A 491 3.53 10.85 -21.67
N GLN A 492 2.26 10.44 -21.68
CA GLN A 492 1.14 11.37 -21.88
C GLN A 492 1.03 12.41 -20.76
N ASP A 493 1.43 12.06 -19.53
CA ASP A 493 1.39 12.93 -18.35
C ASP A 493 2.70 13.71 -18.14
N ALA A 494 3.67 13.54 -19.03
CA ALA A 494 4.91 14.31 -18.99
C ALA A 494 4.68 15.80 -19.29
N LEU A 495 5.51 16.66 -18.70
CA LEU A 495 5.48 18.10 -18.98
C LEU A 495 5.91 18.41 -20.41
N SER A 496 5.42 19.50 -20.98
CA SER A 496 5.87 19.98 -22.28
C SER A 496 7.37 20.25 -22.29
N GLY A 497 8.05 19.87 -23.37
CA GLY A 497 9.51 19.93 -23.48
C GLY A 497 10.26 18.78 -22.76
N SER A 498 9.53 17.76 -22.24
CA SER A 498 10.15 16.52 -21.78
C SER A 498 10.75 15.75 -22.96
N THR A 499 11.86 15.04 -22.70
CA THR A 499 12.55 14.24 -23.71
C THR A 499 12.57 12.77 -23.33
N VAL A 500 12.53 11.90 -24.33
CA VAL A 500 12.57 10.44 -24.19
C VAL A 500 13.90 9.93 -24.72
N LYS A 501 14.68 9.27 -23.88
CA LYS A 501 15.89 8.56 -24.30
C LYS A 501 15.53 7.08 -24.44
N LEU A 502 15.66 6.55 -25.66
CA LEU A 502 15.56 5.12 -25.95
C LEU A 502 16.94 4.47 -25.90
N THR A 503 17.02 3.29 -25.34
CA THR A 503 18.20 2.40 -25.44
C THR A 503 17.81 1.22 -26.30
N LEU A 504 18.60 0.94 -27.33
CA LEU A 504 18.37 -0.14 -28.29
C LEU A 504 19.25 -1.35 -27.95
N GLU A 505 18.89 -2.51 -28.46
CA GLU A 505 19.58 -3.79 -28.22
C GLU A 505 21.04 -3.76 -28.73
N ASP A 506 21.31 -3.04 -29.81
CA ASP A 506 22.64 -2.86 -30.38
C ASP A 506 23.55 -1.89 -29.61
N GLY A 507 23.06 -1.37 -28.47
CA GLY A 507 23.77 -0.41 -27.61
C GLY A 507 23.62 1.04 -28.01
N ARG A 508 22.98 1.36 -29.14
CA ARG A 508 22.65 2.76 -29.51
C ARG A 508 21.69 3.36 -28.49
N SER A 509 21.85 4.64 -28.24
CA SER A 509 20.87 5.44 -27.50
C SER A 509 20.48 6.64 -28.32
N VAL A 510 19.18 6.86 -28.47
CA VAL A 510 18.61 7.98 -29.21
C VAL A 510 17.73 8.82 -28.29
N THR A 511 17.76 10.14 -28.46
CA THR A 511 16.90 11.07 -27.70
C THR A 511 15.84 11.63 -28.62
N LEU A 512 14.59 11.54 -28.19
CA LEU A 512 13.41 11.94 -28.94
C LEU A 512 12.65 13.02 -28.16
N GLU A 513 12.10 13.98 -28.87
CA GLU A 513 11.14 14.93 -28.31
C GLU A 513 9.73 14.53 -28.79
N PRO A 514 8.82 14.13 -27.88
CA PRO A 514 7.46 13.76 -28.24
C PRO A 514 6.72 14.93 -28.89
N VAL A 515 5.97 14.66 -29.95
CA VAL A 515 5.15 15.67 -30.65
C VAL A 515 3.67 15.36 -30.46
N ALA A 516 2.83 16.40 -30.54
CA ALA A 516 1.39 16.22 -30.49
C ALA A 516 0.88 15.57 -31.78
N SER A 517 0.05 14.53 -31.68
CA SER A 517 -0.68 13.96 -32.82
C SER A 517 -1.73 14.95 -33.36
N ARG A 518 -2.02 14.87 -34.64
CA ARG A 518 -3.04 15.69 -35.29
C ARG A 518 -4.43 15.07 -35.26
N ASP A 519 -4.48 13.75 -35.22
CA ASP A 519 -5.67 12.91 -35.43
C ASP A 519 -5.91 11.87 -34.37
N TRP A 520 -5.06 11.84 -33.33
CA TRP A 520 -5.21 10.91 -32.20
C TRP A 520 -5.23 11.65 -30.87
N PHE A 521 -6.27 11.39 -30.07
CA PHE A 521 -6.55 12.15 -28.85
C PHE A 521 -6.68 11.26 -27.64
N ASN A 522 -6.24 11.76 -26.49
CA ASN A 522 -6.35 11.09 -25.20
C ASN A 522 -7.75 11.38 -24.60
N PRO A 523 -8.54 10.36 -24.23
CA PRO A 523 -9.81 10.59 -23.55
C PRO A 523 -9.65 11.26 -22.18
N ASP A 524 -8.51 11.07 -21.51
CA ASP A 524 -8.18 11.80 -20.28
C ASP A 524 -7.79 13.25 -20.60
N ARG A 525 -8.59 14.19 -20.10
CA ARG A 525 -8.38 15.64 -20.25
C ARG A 525 -7.45 16.24 -19.20
N GLY A 526 -6.95 15.42 -18.26
CA GLY A 526 -6.07 15.83 -17.19
C GLY A 526 -6.79 16.33 -15.94
N PHE A 527 -8.04 15.98 -15.71
CA PHE A 527 -8.74 16.27 -14.46
C PHE A 527 -8.12 15.50 -13.28
N LEU A 528 -8.01 16.16 -12.14
CA LEU A 528 -7.66 15.53 -10.87
C LEU A 528 -8.90 15.50 -9.97
N PHE A 529 -9.22 14.35 -9.42
CA PHE A 529 -10.42 14.13 -8.63
C PHE A 529 -10.12 13.80 -7.18
N ASP A 530 -11.04 14.16 -6.30
CA ASP A 530 -11.05 13.69 -4.92
C ASP A 530 -11.38 12.18 -4.87
N PRO A 531 -10.77 11.40 -3.97
CA PRO A 531 -11.20 10.04 -3.69
C PRO A 531 -12.63 10.03 -3.14
N GLU A 532 -13.38 8.98 -3.43
CA GLU A 532 -14.70 8.81 -2.84
C GLU A 532 -14.56 8.34 -1.39
N LEU A 533 -14.94 9.22 -0.46
CA LEU A 533 -14.82 8.99 0.97
C LEU A 533 -16.21 8.88 1.62
N VAL A 534 -16.35 7.87 2.46
CA VAL A 534 -17.50 7.71 3.37
C VAL A 534 -17.04 8.05 4.77
N ASN A 535 -17.79 8.94 5.44
CA ASN A 535 -17.52 9.27 6.84
C ASN A 535 -18.31 8.33 7.74
N GLN A 536 -17.62 7.48 8.47
CA GLN A 536 -18.20 6.56 9.45
C GLN A 536 -18.06 7.17 10.84
N ARG A 537 -19.15 7.69 11.37
CA ARG A 537 -19.24 8.23 12.73
C ARG A 537 -20.19 7.38 13.55
N ALA A 538 -19.84 7.09 14.77
CA ALA A 538 -20.71 6.39 15.69
C ALA A 538 -21.85 7.30 16.17
N ASP A 539 -23.08 6.81 16.09
CA ASP A 539 -24.28 7.52 16.52
C ASP A 539 -24.52 7.40 18.05
N SER A 540 -23.83 6.44 18.69
CA SER A 540 -23.90 6.18 20.12
C SER A 540 -22.58 5.65 20.67
N LEU A 541 -22.39 5.75 22.00
CA LEU A 541 -21.22 5.16 22.67
C LEU A 541 -21.13 3.65 22.42
N ALA A 542 -22.24 2.94 22.48
CA ALA A 542 -22.28 1.48 22.22
C ALA A 542 -21.77 1.16 20.80
N GLN A 543 -22.16 1.95 19.81
CA GLN A 543 -21.68 1.79 18.44
C GLN A 543 -20.20 2.15 18.32
N ALA A 544 -19.73 3.21 19.01
CA ALA A 544 -18.30 3.55 19.05
C ALA A 544 -17.46 2.40 19.64
N PHE A 545 -17.93 1.78 20.72
CA PHE A 545 -17.28 0.62 21.32
C PHE A 545 -17.22 -0.58 20.35
N ARG A 546 -18.33 -0.85 19.66
CA ARG A 546 -18.38 -1.93 18.66
C ARG A 546 -17.40 -1.67 17.51
N LEU A 547 -17.45 -0.48 16.91
CA LEU A 547 -16.55 -0.12 15.81
C LEU A 547 -15.08 -0.12 16.25
N GLY A 548 -14.80 0.37 17.46
CA GLY A 548 -13.45 0.32 18.05
C GLY A 548 -12.95 -1.10 18.27
N TRP A 549 -13.84 -2.01 18.69
CA TRP A 549 -13.51 -3.43 18.83
C TRP A 549 -13.23 -4.07 17.47
N ASP A 550 -14.10 -3.85 16.50
CA ASP A 550 -13.97 -4.40 15.14
C ASP A 550 -12.64 -3.94 14.51
N GLU A 551 -12.28 -2.65 14.65
CA GLU A 551 -11.02 -2.08 14.15
C GLU A 551 -9.79 -2.71 14.83
N THR A 552 -9.84 -2.82 16.18
CA THR A 552 -8.73 -3.40 16.95
C THR A 552 -8.54 -4.88 16.62
N TRP A 553 -9.65 -5.61 16.47
CA TRP A 553 -9.63 -7.01 16.09
C TRP A 553 -9.08 -7.22 14.68
N GLU A 554 -9.53 -6.38 13.74
CA GLU A 554 -9.03 -6.40 12.36
C GLU A 554 -7.53 -6.09 12.31
N ALA A 555 -7.06 -5.07 13.03
CA ALA A 555 -5.63 -4.75 13.14
C ALA A 555 -4.81 -5.92 13.70
N THR A 556 -5.33 -6.58 14.74
CA THR A 556 -4.68 -7.74 15.37
C THR A 556 -4.60 -8.95 14.43
N THR A 557 -5.72 -9.29 13.78
CA THR A 557 -5.80 -10.45 12.88
C THR A 557 -5.01 -10.24 11.59
N LEU A 558 -4.90 -8.99 11.12
CA LEU A 558 -4.07 -8.63 9.98
C LEU A 558 -2.60 -9.03 10.18
N VAL A 559 -2.04 -8.78 11.36
CA VAL A 559 -0.65 -9.14 11.67
C VAL A 559 -0.43 -10.65 11.59
N PHE A 560 -1.32 -11.44 12.20
CA PHE A 560 -1.25 -12.90 12.10
C PHE A 560 -1.40 -13.39 10.67
N GLY A 561 -2.30 -12.76 9.90
CA GLY A 561 -2.49 -13.06 8.48
C GLY A 561 -1.21 -12.80 7.65
N VAL A 562 -0.57 -11.66 7.88
CA VAL A 562 0.70 -11.29 7.20
C VAL A 562 1.82 -12.25 7.61
N LEU A 563 2.00 -12.49 8.92
CA LEU A 563 3.04 -13.39 9.42
C LEU A 563 2.87 -14.82 8.89
N GLY A 564 1.63 -15.33 8.86
CA GLY A 564 1.33 -16.67 8.35
C GLY A 564 1.55 -16.84 6.84
N LYS A 565 1.60 -15.75 6.08
CA LYS A 565 1.80 -15.76 4.62
C LYS A 565 3.16 -15.24 4.19
N LEU A 566 3.96 -14.76 5.13
CA LEU A 566 5.30 -14.26 4.85
C LEU A 566 6.20 -15.40 4.33
N GLY A 567 6.87 -15.13 3.22
CA GLY A 567 7.72 -16.13 2.55
C GLY A 567 6.98 -17.10 1.63
N THR A 568 5.64 -17.09 1.61
CA THR A 568 4.83 -17.92 0.71
C THR A 568 4.06 -17.07 -0.30
N GLN A 569 3.09 -16.29 0.15
CA GLN A 569 2.29 -15.38 -0.67
C GLN A 569 2.76 -13.94 -0.59
N ILE A 570 3.38 -13.54 0.53
CA ILE A 570 3.93 -12.20 0.76
C ILE A 570 5.44 -12.31 0.78
N SER A 571 6.10 -11.58 -0.12
CA SER A 571 7.57 -11.54 -0.14
C SER A 571 8.11 -10.81 1.11
N PRO A 572 9.17 -11.33 1.77
CA PRO A 572 9.85 -10.60 2.83
C PRO A 572 10.38 -9.22 2.41
N ARG A 573 10.50 -8.98 1.10
CA ARG A 573 10.90 -7.68 0.53
C ARG A 573 9.81 -6.62 0.60
N GLU A 574 8.56 -7.00 0.87
CA GLU A 574 7.43 -6.08 1.08
C GLU A 574 7.39 -5.49 2.49
N LEU A 575 8.23 -5.97 3.40
CA LEU A 575 8.32 -5.43 4.75
C LEU A 575 8.81 -3.98 4.74
N SER A 576 8.25 -3.18 5.63
CA SER A 576 8.67 -1.79 5.87
C SER A 576 9.44 -1.70 7.17
N GLY A 577 10.55 -0.98 7.14
CA GLY A 577 11.36 -0.71 8.30
C GLY A 577 10.89 0.55 9.07
N PRO A 578 11.67 0.97 10.07
CA PRO A 578 11.34 2.12 10.92
C PRO A 578 11.10 3.41 10.15
N TRP A 579 11.83 3.63 9.05
CA TRP A 579 11.69 4.81 8.20
C TRP A 579 10.35 4.81 7.45
N GLY A 580 9.95 3.66 6.90
CA GLY A 580 8.64 3.49 6.27
C GLY A 580 7.48 3.72 7.24
N ILE A 581 7.60 3.22 8.48
CA ILE A 581 6.62 3.44 9.54
C ILE A 581 6.53 4.93 9.90
N LEU A 582 7.66 5.62 10.03
CA LEU A 582 7.71 7.05 10.33
C LEU A 582 7.07 7.89 9.21
N GLN A 583 7.31 7.54 7.95
CA GLN A 583 6.66 8.18 6.80
C GLN A 583 5.14 7.96 6.82
N ALA A 584 4.67 6.74 7.09
CA ALA A 584 3.25 6.42 7.20
C ALA A 584 2.58 7.19 8.34
N ALA A 585 3.23 7.28 9.51
CA ALA A 585 2.77 8.09 10.65
C ALA A 585 2.67 9.58 10.28
N SER A 586 3.67 10.12 9.57
CA SER A 586 3.68 11.52 9.13
C SER A 586 2.53 11.81 8.15
N ARG A 587 2.24 10.89 7.22
CA ARG A 587 1.09 11.00 6.30
C ARG A 587 -0.23 10.96 7.08
N ALA A 588 -0.39 10.00 7.99
CA ALA A 588 -1.59 9.88 8.81
C ALA A 588 -1.84 11.16 9.64
N ALA A 589 -0.78 11.78 10.18
CA ALA A 589 -0.88 13.05 10.89
C ALA A 589 -1.30 14.23 10.00
N GLN A 590 -0.89 14.22 8.72
CA GLN A 590 -1.28 15.25 7.75
C GLN A 590 -2.72 15.07 7.28
N GLU A 591 -3.21 13.83 7.19
CA GLU A 591 -4.60 13.49 6.83
C GLU A 591 -5.61 13.83 7.93
N GLY A 592 -5.15 14.06 9.17
CA GLY A 592 -5.95 14.53 10.30
C GLY A 592 -5.94 13.60 11.50
N ILE A 593 -6.51 14.12 12.61
CA ILE A 593 -6.43 13.44 13.91
C ILE A 593 -7.03 12.04 13.93
N THR A 594 -8.17 11.82 13.27
CA THR A 594 -8.84 10.52 13.28
C THR A 594 -8.02 9.48 12.52
N ARG A 595 -7.34 9.90 11.45
CA ARG A 595 -6.45 9.04 10.69
C ARG A 595 -5.21 8.65 11.51
N LEU A 596 -4.66 9.62 12.25
CA LEU A 596 -3.55 9.37 13.18
C LEU A 596 -3.97 8.42 14.31
N LEU A 597 -5.17 8.58 14.89
CA LEU A 597 -5.68 7.68 15.93
C LEU A 597 -5.83 6.24 15.42
N LEU A 598 -6.36 6.03 14.21
CA LEU A 598 -6.44 4.69 13.62
C LEU A 598 -5.05 4.09 13.30
N PHE A 599 -4.12 4.94 12.86
CA PHE A 599 -2.73 4.51 12.70
C PHE A 599 -2.11 4.07 14.03
N LEU A 600 -2.36 4.81 15.13
CA LEU A 600 -1.93 4.42 16.47
C LEU A 600 -2.59 3.12 16.95
N CYS A 601 -3.88 2.94 16.66
CA CYS A 601 -4.57 1.66 16.92
C CYS A 601 -3.84 0.49 16.23
N MET A 602 -3.58 0.64 14.94
CA MET A 602 -2.90 -0.40 14.14
C MET A 602 -1.49 -0.69 14.68
N ILE A 603 -0.66 0.34 14.93
CA ILE A 603 0.71 0.14 15.42
C ILE A 603 0.71 -0.45 16.82
N SER A 604 -0.20 -0.03 17.71
CA SER A 604 -0.29 -0.56 19.07
C SER A 604 -0.72 -2.03 19.07
N ALA A 605 -1.70 -2.40 18.24
CA ALA A 605 -2.09 -3.80 18.07
C ALA A 605 -0.95 -4.64 17.47
N ASN A 606 -0.25 -4.11 16.45
CA ASN A 606 0.91 -4.78 15.85
C ASN A 606 2.02 -5.02 16.89
N LEU A 607 2.34 -4.00 17.69
CA LEU A 607 3.36 -4.10 18.74
C LEU A 607 2.95 -5.13 19.81
N ALA A 608 1.68 -5.17 20.17
CA ALA A 608 1.15 -6.17 21.10
C ALA A 608 1.35 -7.60 20.58
N VAL A 609 0.99 -7.85 19.31
CA VAL A 609 1.13 -9.18 18.69
C VAL A 609 2.60 -9.57 18.57
N ILE A 610 3.44 -8.67 18.05
CA ILE A 610 4.87 -8.95 17.82
C ILE A 610 5.58 -9.23 19.16
N ASN A 611 5.31 -8.41 20.19
CA ASN A 611 5.92 -8.61 21.51
C ASN A 611 5.43 -9.90 22.19
N PHE A 612 4.27 -10.44 21.82
CA PHE A 612 3.77 -11.70 22.35
C PHE A 612 4.25 -12.94 21.58
N LEU A 613 5.00 -12.75 20.47
CA LEU A 613 5.62 -13.89 19.77
C LEU A 613 6.67 -14.56 20.67
N PRO A 614 6.84 -15.90 20.59
CA PRO A 614 7.78 -16.66 21.40
C PRO A 614 9.25 -16.44 20.94
N ILE A 615 9.63 -15.18 20.76
CA ILE A 615 10.99 -14.78 20.36
C ILE A 615 11.74 -14.34 21.62
N PRO A 616 12.85 -14.99 21.99
CA PRO A 616 13.69 -14.56 23.10
C PRO A 616 14.09 -13.08 22.93
N LEU A 617 14.09 -12.32 23.98
CA LEU A 617 14.22 -10.86 24.06
C LEU A 617 12.90 -10.05 23.99
N LEU A 618 11.82 -10.65 23.48
CA LEU A 618 10.48 -10.07 23.55
C LEU A 618 9.71 -10.65 24.75
N ASP A 619 8.63 -9.97 25.15
CA ASP A 619 7.79 -10.40 26.28
C ASP A 619 7.29 -11.84 26.12
N GLY A 620 6.90 -12.23 24.90
CA GLY A 620 6.48 -13.60 24.59
C GLY A 620 7.57 -14.64 24.83
N GLY A 621 8.83 -14.30 24.61
CA GLY A 621 9.97 -15.16 24.95
C GLY A 621 10.10 -15.36 26.46
N HIS A 622 9.95 -14.28 27.24
CA HIS A 622 9.93 -14.36 28.72
C HIS A 622 8.72 -15.17 29.20
N MET A 623 7.56 -15.02 28.56
CA MET A 623 6.37 -15.84 28.88
C MET A 623 6.61 -17.33 28.68
N VAL A 624 7.35 -17.72 27.63
CA VAL A 624 7.71 -19.13 27.39
C VAL A 624 8.61 -19.67 28.52
N PHE A 625 9.60 -18.90 28.96
CA PHE A 625 10.45 -19.29 30.08
C PHE A 625 9.65 -19.43 31.39
N LEU A 626 8.73 -18.52 31.68
CA LEU A 626 7.86 -18.56 32.83
C LEU A 626 6.87 -19.74 32.77
N ALA A 627 6.32 -20.03 31.59
CA ALA A 627 5.46 -21.21 31.40
C ALA A 627 6.24 -22.53 31.64
N TYR A 628 7.46 -22.62 31.13
CA TYR A 628 8.34 -23.75 31.40
C TYR A 628 8.61 -23.91 32.90
N GLU A 629 8.92 -22.82 33.62
CA GLU A 629 9.14 -22.82 35.07
C GLU A 629 7.88 -23.26 35.84
N GLY A 630 6.69 -22.75 35.42
CA GLY A 630 5.41 -23.13 36.03
C GLY A 630 5.07 -24.61 35.87
N ILE A 631 5.43 -25.23 34.74
CA ILE A 631 5.21 -26.66 34.50
C ILE A 631 6.24 -27.53 35.20
N ARG A 632 7.52 -27.12 35.19
CA ARG A 632 8.64 -27.93 35.73
C ARG A 632 8.93 -27.68 37.21
N GLY A 633 8.37 -26.62 37.80
CA GLY A 633 8.65 -26.20 39.18
C GLY A 633 10.06 -25.62 39.42
N ARG A 634 10.83 -25.42 38.33
CA ARG A 634 12.16 -24.82 38.37
C ARG A 634 12.45 -24.04 37.10
N PRO A 635 13.19 -22.91 37.15
CA PRO A 635 13.52 -22.12 36.00
C PRO A 635 14.42 -22.90 35.02
N ALA A 636 14.41 -22.49 33.75
CA ALA A 636 15.37 -22.99 32.77
C ALA A 636 16.80 -22.61 33.17
N SER A 637 17.79 -23.46 32.84
CA SER A 637 19.18 -23.20 33.22
C SER A 637 19.66 -21.86 32.62
N GLU A 638 20.48 -21.11 33.36
CA GLU A 638 21.04 -19.84 32.93
C GLU A 638 21.69 -19.91 31.55
N ARG A 639 22.41 -21.01 31.26
CA ARG A 639 23.05 -21.23 29.96
C ARG A 639 22.02 -21.26 28.80
N VAL A 640 20.91 -21.97 29.02
CA VAL A 640 19.84 -22.06 27.99
C VAL A 640 19.17 -20.72 27.79
N GLN A 641 18.83 -20.00 28.85
CA GLN A 641 18.27 -18.66 28.74
C GLN A 641 19.21 -17.74 28.02
N LEU A 642 20.49 -17.72 28.36
CA LEU A 642 21.51 -16.85 27.77
C LEU A 642 21.72 -17.15 26.28
N VAL A 643 21.85 -18.44 25.90
CA VAL A 643 21.99 -18.83 24.48
C VAL A 643 20.78 -18.41 23.66
N LEU A 644 19.57 -18.68 24.14
CA LEU A 644 18.34 -18.33 23.43
C LEU A 644 18.18 -16.80 23.31
N THR A 645 18.53 -16.04 24.37
CA THR A 645 18.49 -14.56 24.32
C THR A 645 19.47 -14.01 23.29
N TYR A 646 20.71 -14.53 23.21
CA TYR A 646 21.66 -14.13 22.16
C TYR A 646 21.16 -14.52 20.75
N MET A 647 20.56 -15.69 20.59
CA MET A 647 19.96 -16.08 19.31
C MET A 647 18.84 -15.11 18.90
N GLY A 648 17.95 -14.74 19.83
CA GLY A 648 16.91 -13.75 19.62
C GLY A 648 17.47 -12.38 19.25
N LEU A 649 18.53 -11.94 19.94
CA LEU A 649 19.20 -10.67 19.64
C LEU A 649 19.80 -10.64 18.22
N ILE A 650 20.52 -11.70 17.85
CA ILE A 650 21.11 -11.81 16.51
C ILE A 650 20.01 -11.83 15.45
N PHE A 651 18.93 -12.57 15.67
CA PHE A 651 17.78 -12.61 14.75
C PHE A 651 17.15 -11.23 14.57
N LEU A 652 16.88 -10.51 15.69
CA LEU A 652 16.29 -9.17 15.62
C LEU A 652 17.21 -8.14 14.95
N LEU A 653 18.51 -8.20 15.21
CA LEU A 653 19.50 -7.34 14.56
C LEU A 653 19.59 -7.63 13.05
N ALA A 654 19.58 -8.90 12.66
CA ALA A 654 19.56 -9.30 11.25
C ALA A 654 18.28 -8.83 10.54
N LEU A 655 17.11 -9.01 11.17
CA LEU A 655 15.84 -8.53 10.65
C LEU A 655 15.83 -7.00 10.53
N MET A 656 16.33 -6.28 11.54
CA MET A 656 16.44 -4.83 11.50
C MET A 656 17.35 -4.35 10.36
N ALA A 657 18.51 -4.98 10.20
CA ALA A 657 19.43 -4.67 9.10
C ALA A 657 18.77 -4.92 7.73
N TRP A 658 18.00 -6.02 7.61
CA TRP A 658 17.26 -6.34 6.39
C TRP A 658 16.22 -5.27 6.06
N VAL A 659 15.31 -4.91 6.99
CA VAL A 659 14.25 -3.93 6.71
C VAL A 659 14.79 -2.51 6.53
N VAL A 660 15.87 -2.13 7.23
CA VAL A 660 16.58 -0.86 6.99
C VAL A 660 17.20 -0.86 5.60
N GLY A 661 17.83 -1.97 5.17
CA GLY A 661 18.35 -2.12 3.81
C GLY A 661 17.28 -1.94 2.73
N LEU A 662 16.06 -2.42 2.97
CA LEU A 662 14.90 -2.21 2.10
C LEU A 662 14.43 -0.74 2.11
N ASP A 663 14.38 -0.09 3.26
CA ASP A 663 13.94 1.30 3.39
C ASP A 663 14.85 2.29 2.65
N PHE A 664 16.16 2.02 2.65
CA PHE A 664 17.16 2.86 1.98
C PHE A 664 17.53 2.37 0.57
N HIS A 665 16.76 1.42 0.01
CA HIS A 665 17.01 0.85 -1.32
C HIS A 665 18.39 0.23 -1.52
N LEU A 666 19.05 -0.19 -0.43
CA LEU A 666 20.30 -0.96 -0.48
C LEU A 666 20.03 -2.41 -0.93
N ILE A 667 18.84 -2.89 -0.69
CA ILE A 667 18.31 -4.17 -1.15
C ILE A 667 17.14 -3.88 -2.09
N SER A 668 17.17 -4.44 -3.31
CA SER A 668 16.08 -4.30 -4.29
C SER A 668 14.81 -4.96 -3.76
N ARG A 669 13.65 -4.32 -3.99
CA ARG A 669 12.33 -4.88 -3.72
C ARG A 669 11.81 -5.74 -4.88
N GLU A 670 12.54 -5.75 -6.03
CA GLU A 670 12.25 -6.57 -7.20
C GLU A 670 12.74 -8.02 -7.04
#